data_f491fb825bdc9ba4e81c811325e46e67
#
_entry.id   f491fb825bdc9ba4e81c811325e46e67
#
_cell.length_a   1.000
_cell.length_b   1.000
_cell.length_c   1.000
_cell.angle_alpha   90.00
_cell.angle_beta   90.00
_cell.angle_gamma   90.00
#
_symmetry.space_group_name_H-M   'P 1'
#
loop_
_entity.id
_entity.type
_entity.pdbx_description
1 polymer ?
#
loop_
_entity_poly.entity_id
_entity_poly.type
_entity_poly.pdbx_seq_one_letter_code
_entity_poly.pdbx_strand_id
1 'polypeptide(L)'
;NIILTNPEMLNSAFLPNHSNYGFDAIFANLRYVVIDELHSYRGAFGAHLANIFRRMHRICRYYHSNPHFLCSSATIANPVELAEKICGSGFTLIDRDGSPAPEKEYCIIQPPEIKGNNDKVYGRIAASTVAAGLIPELVEEDHHFITFGRSRRNVEVILKEAKDKLDAAGFLGMARVGGKNPADLIAGYRGGYTPLERKEIERKMTEGELTGLVSTNALELGIDIGKLDATVIVGYPGTRASFWQQSGRAGRSGSACVNYLILENEPFDQYIAIDPEWLFSRESENAIVDPDNLLIELAHLRAAAAEMPLSLDDIALFPDLGEMIPVLLSLAGRFAWAGPAFPAGDYSLRNIDKTRFKLLAQEDGHEITEMDESQAYHEIHPGAVYMHDGASYEITKMDLVSRTAYAIPFTGDYYTVPAGQEETRILHVFQEDAYQRTEIRFGDINVNEIIAMYKKLQFHNHQNLGYVTLTQPLQKDYGTESTWLTMPENVVRVYRSLLLPNRMGELVLNNHFDGMQYAIKNAVMMVTMTERDDIDVTMSNNATIPDEFREEKVSLFIYDKYEGGLGYSEKIYDLIPEILESAIKMVSGCPCEDGCPACVGDYNLDKKTVLWGLDNLLEESEPPVYLKKNIKEPQPVIRKEFSFFNLPDEWEKVCYAVVKNGEAGGQFLKTIKKVSTEGHKLILTMENEFYAKWLMEPDNLQSLTNTLRYHVICPADMQIRVRYEAKMDEQEKKERQKKRDRLQRRYDEQLGNE
;
A
#
# COMPACT_ATOMS: atom_id res chain seq x y z
N ASN A 1 -35.20 19.53 15.36
CA ASN A 1 -34.77 18.14 15.53
C ASN A 1 -33.31 17.99 15.09
N ILE A 2 -32.58 17.08 15.72
CA ILE A 2 -31.21 16.69 15.34
C ILE A 2 -31.28 15.28 14.78
N ILE A 3 -30.61 15.05 13.67
CA ILE A 3 -30.49 13.74 13.02
C ILE A 3 -29.02 13.35 13.06
N LEU A 4 -28.70 12.18 13.61
CA LEU A 4 -27.37 11.59 13.55
C LEU A 4 -27.35 10.59 12.39
N THR A 5 -26.39 10.75 11.50
CA THR A 5 -26.23 9.93 10.30
C THR A 5 -24.77 9.77 9.93
N ASN A 6 -24.48 9.04 8.87
CA ASN A 6 -23.16 8.86 8.30
C ASN A 6 -23.21 9.04 6.77
N PRO A 7 -22.06 9.16 6.09
CA PRO A 7 -22.00 9.34 4.64
C PRO A 7 -22.69 8.22 3.85
N GLU A 8 -22.58 6.98 4.31
CA GLU A 8 -23.22 5.82 3.65
C GLU A 8 -24.73 5.94 3.66
N MET A 9 -25.33 6.37 4.78
CA MET A 9 -26.77 6.59 4.88
C MET A 9 -27.25 7.79 4.03
N LEU A 10 -26.46 8.86 3.96
CA LEU A 10 -26.74 9.97 3.04
C LEU A 10 -26.75 9.48 1.60
N ASN A 11 -25.72 8.76 1.19
CA ASN A 11 -25.55 8.25 -0.16
C ASN A 11 -26.64 7.26 -0.57
N SER A 12 -26.96 6.29 0.30
CA SER A 12 -27.81 5.13 -0.05
C SER A 12 -29.27 5.29 0.30
N ALA A 13 -29.61 6.14 1.28
CA ALA A 13 -30.98 6.26 1.77
C ALA A 13 -31.57 7.66 1.58
N PHE A 14 -30.91 8.71 2.13
CA PHE A 14 -31.53 10.06 2.16
C PHE A 14 -31.60 10.70 0.79
N LEU A 15 -30.47 10.76 0.04
CA LEU A 15 -30.43 11.44 -1.26
C LEU A 15 -31.27 10.72 -2.32
N PRO A 16 -31.17 9.39 -2.52
CA PRO A 16 -32.01 8.68 -3.50
C PRO A 16 -33.51 8.75 -3.19
N ASN A 17 -33.88 8.91 -1.95
CA ASN A 17 -35.29 8.96 -1.52
C ASN A 17 -35.69 10.36 -1.06
N HIS A 18 -35.04 11.41 -1.48
CA HIS A 18 -35.28 12.78 -1.01
C HIS A 18 -36.74 13.24 -1.12
N SER A 19 -37.50 12.69 -2.07
CA SER A 19 -38.93 13.01 -2.27
C SER A 19 -39.89 12.02 -1.59
N ASN A 20 -39.39 11.00 -0.90
CA ASN A 20 -40.14 9.92 -0.28
C ASN A 20 -39.89 9.87 1.23
N TYR A 21 -40.67 9.11 1.94
CA TYR A 21 -40.51 8.81 3.37
C TYR A 21 -40.42 10.03 4.30
N GLY A 22 -40.83 11.23 3.83
CA GLY A 22 -40.71 12.47 4.61
C GLY A 22 -39.32 13.11 4.61
N PHE A 23 -38.41 12.65 3.78
CA PHE A 23 -37.05 13.24 3.67
C PHE A 23 -37.09 14.62 3.02
N ASP A 24 -38.11 14.92 2.19
CA ASP A 24 -38.39 16.26 1.66
C ASP A 24 -38.52 17.31 2.77
N ALA A 25 -39.17 16.98 3.88
CA ALA A 25 -39.29 17.88 5.03
C ALA A 25 -37.94 18.11 5.71
N ILE A 26 -37.02 17.13 5.69
CA ILE A 26 -35.65 17.28 6.20
C ILE A 26 -34.91 18.29 5.35
N PHE A 27 -34.85 18.05 4.04
CA PHE A 27 -34.08 18.91 3.13
C PHE A 27 -34.66 20.32 3.03
N ALA A 28 -35.99 20.48 3.05
CA ALA A 28 -36.64 21.79 3.05
C ALA A 28 -36.36 22.63 4.31
N ASN A 29 -36.06 21.98 5.46
CA ASN A 29 -35.83 22.67 6.73
C ASN A 29 -34.37 22.53 7.23
N LEU A 30 -33.46 22.02 6.41
CA LEU A 30 -32.08 21.82 6.78
C LEU A 30 -31.37 23.19 6.93
N ARG A 31 -30.87 23.48 8.14
CA ARG A 31 -30.19 24.72 8.46
C ARG A 31 -28.71 24.53 8.71
N TYR A 32 -28.35 23.42 9.30
CA TYR A 32 -26.97 23.14 9.69
C TYR A 32 -26.61 21.70 9.33
N VAL A 33 -25.41 21.52 8.78
CA VAL A 33 -24.75 20.24 8.61
C VAL A 33 -23.49 20.26 9.47
N VAL A 34 -23.41 19.36 10.42
CA VAL A 34 -22.25 19.26 11.31
C VAL A 34 -21.44 18.05 10.89
N ILE A 35 -20.18 18.27 10.59
CA ILE A 35 -19.20 17.24 10.22
C ILE A 35 -18.22 17.12 11.36
N ASP A 36 -18.22 15.98 12.01
CA ASP A 36 -17.27 15.65 13.06
C ASP A 36 -16.09 14.88 12.48
N GLU A 37 -14.90 15.04 13.07
CA GLU A 37 -13.65 14.40 12.66
C GLU A 37 -13.32 14.62 11.15
N LEU A 38 -13.40 15.87 10.69
CA LEU A 38 -13.21 16.25 9.29
C LEU A 38 -11.94 15.67 8.67
N HIS A 39 -10.83 15.60 9.43
CA HIS A 39 -9.55 15.05 9.01
C HIS A 39 -9.61 13.55 8.61
N SER A 40 -10.67 12.83 8.99
CA SER A 40 -10.90 11.44 8.56
C SER A 40 -11.39 11.34 7.12
N TYR A 41 -11.90 12.44 6.56
CA TYR A 41 -12.43 12.48 5.20
C TYR A 41 -11.36 12.99 4.24
N ARG A 42 -10.40 12.12 3.92
CA ARG A 42 -9.30 12.35 2.98
C ARG A 42 -9.27 11.28 1.90
N GLY A 43 -8.46 11.46 0.86
CA GLY A 43 -8.35 10.53 -0.26
C GLY A 43 -9.70 10.18 -0.88
N ALA A 44 -9.90 8.92 -1.26
CA ALA A 44 -11.13 8.44 -1.90
C ALA A 44 -12.38 8.71 -1.06
N PHE A 45 -12.33 8.47 0.26
CA PHE A 45 -13.49 8.67 1.12
C PHE A 45 -13.90 10.14 1.22
N GLY A 46 -12.91 11.04 1.26
CA GLY A 46 -13.15 12.48 1.22
C GLY A 46 -13.75 12.93 -0.11
N ALA A 47 -13.22 12.44 -1.23
CA ALA A 47 -13.72 12.73 -2.58
C ALA A 47 -15.19 12.26 -2.75
N HIS A 48 -15.52 11.08 -2.26
CA HIS A 48 -16.90 10.62 -2.23
C HIS A 48 -17.80 11.51 -1.37
N LEU A 49 -17.34 11.93 -0.19
CA LEU A 49 -18.11 12.81 0.69
C LEU A 49 -18.37 14.18 0.04
N ALA A 50 -17.36 14.75 -0.61
CA ALA A 50 -17.50 16.01 -1.34
C ALA A 50 -18.59 15.89 -2.42
N ASN A 51 -18.59 14.80 -3.18
CA ASN A 51 -19.61 14.56 -4.20
C ASN A 51 -20.99 14.24 -3.62
N ILE A 52 -21.08 13.61 -2.45
CA ILE A 52 -22.34 13.48 -1.70
C ILE A 52 -22.88 14.88 -1.34
N PHE A 53 -22.04 15.80 -0.90
CA PHE A 53 -22.48 17.16 -0.57
C PHE A 53 -22.84 17.98 -1.82
N ARG A 54 -22.18 17.81 -2.97
CA ARG A 54 -22.60 18.37 -4.24
C ARG A 54 -24.03 17.95 -4.60
N ARG A 55 -24.36 16.66 -4.46
CA ARG A 55 -25.72 16.12 -4.64
C ARG A 55 -26.69 16.70 -3.62
N MET A 56 -26.31 16.77 -2.35
CA MET A 56 -27.10 17.35 -1.29
C MET A 56 -27.40 18.83 -1.55
N HIS A 57 -26.43 19.62 -1.98
CA HIS A 57 -26.62 21.03 -2.36
C HIS A 57 -27.66 21.22 -3.46
N ARG A 58 -27.67 20.33 -4.49
CA ARG A 58 -28.71 20.35 -5.53
C ARG A 58 -30.09 20.11 -4.95
N ILE A 59 -30.24 19.10 -4.12
CA ILE A 59 -31.51 18.73 -3.47
C ILE A 59 -31.97 19.85 -2.54
N CYS A 60 -31.08 20.41 -1.72
CA CYS A 60 -31.38 21.56 -0.86
C CYS A 60 -31.83 22.79 -1.67
N ARG A 61 -31.15 23.09 -2.79
CA ARG A 61 -31.54 24.17 -3.70
C ARG A 61 -32.95 23.95 -4.29
N TYR A 62 -33.29 22.71 -4.65
CA TYR A 62 -34.62 22.35 -5.13
C TYR A 62 -35.70 22.59 -4.07
N TYR A 63 -35.46 22.31 -2.80
CA TYR A 63 -36.34 22.55 -1.68
C TYR A 63 -36.21 23.94 -1.04
N HIS A 64 -35.46 24.85 -1.68
CA HIS A 64 -35.26 26.24 -1.24
C HIS A 64 -34.55 26.38 0.13
N SER A 65 -33.71 25.43 0.51
CA SER A 65 -32.89 25.49 1.70
C SER A 65 -31.39 25.72 1.33
N ASN A 66 -30.68 26.34 2.26
CA ASN A 66 -29.22 26.59 2.11
C ASN A 66 -28.55 26.33 3.47
N PRO A 67 -28.14 25.11 3.77
CA PRO A 67 -27.55 24.77 5.06
C PRO A 67 -26.17 25.39 5.26
N HIS A 68 -25.88 25.79 6.50
CA HIS A 68 -24.54 26.17 6.93
C HIS A 68 -23.77 24.94 7.41
N PHE A 69 -22.49 24.85 7.03
CA PHE A 69 -21.61 23.79 7.47
C PHE A 69 -20.82 24.20 8.70
N LEU A 70 -20.72 23.29 9.66
CA LEU A 70 -19.88 23.39 10.84
C LEU A 70 -18.99 22.15 10.88
N CYS A 71 -17.67 22.32 10.95
CA CYS A 71 -16.73 21.22 10.94
C CYS A 71 -15.93 21.22 12.24
N SER A 72 -15.72 20.05 12.82
CA SER A 72 -14.71 19.82 13.86
C SER A 72 -13.63 18.89 13.31
N SER A 73 -12.39 19.09 13.73
CA SER A 73 -11.25 18.32 13.25
C SER A 73 -10.20 18.19 14.34
N ALA A 74 -9.41 17.12 14.32
CA ALA A 74 -8.10 17.13 14.96
C ALA A 74 -7.20 18.17 14.27
N THR A 75 -6.05 18.46 14.86
CA THR A 75 -5.08 19.40 14.31
C THR A 75 -4.51 18.83 12.99
N ILE A 76 -4.70 19.55 11.91
CA ILE A 76 -4.13 19.29 10.58
C ILE A 76 -3.56 20.61 10.02
N ALA A 77 -2.65 20.54 9.05
CA ALA A 77 -1.99 21.72 8.48
C ALA A 77 -2.95 22.60 7.65
N ASN A 78 -3.92 21.99 6.96
CA ASN A 78 -4.79 22.66 5.98
C ASN A 78 -6.30 22.52 6.27
N PRO A 79 -6.80 22.85 7.48
CA PRO A 79 -8.19 22.56 7.87
C PRO A 79 -9.22 23.34 7.03
N VAL A 80 -8.91 24.58 6.65
CA VAL A 80 -9.82 25.41 5.85
C VAL A 80 -9.91 24.88 4.43
N GLU A 81 -8.77 24.60 3.78
CA GLU A 81 -8.71 24.04 2.43
C GLU A 81 -9.50 22.72 2.35
N LEU A 82 -9.29 21.81 3.29
CA LEU A 82 -10.01 20.54 3.35
C LEU A 82 -11.52 20.76 3.48
N ALA A 83 -11.95 21.64 4.40
CA ALA A 83 -13.35 21.95 4.59
C ALA A 83 -14.00 22.56 3.34
N GLU A 84 -13.32 23.47 2.67
CA GLU A 84 -13.78 24.11 1.44
C GLU A 84 -13.90 23.13 0.29
N LYS A 85 -12.91 22.26 0.09
CA LYS A 85 -12.93 21.20 -0.93
C LYS A 85 -14.08 20.18 -0.69
N ILE A 86 -14.32 19.79 0.56
CA ILE A 86 -15.37 18.81 0.89
C ILE A 86 -16.77 19.44 0.84
N CYS A 87 -16.94 20.63 1.41
CA CYS A 87 -18.27 21.24 1.58
C CYS A 87 -18.69 22.17 0.45
N GLY A 88 -17.75 22.60 -0.40
CA GLY A 88 -18.04 23.55 -1.50
C GLY A 88 -18.46 24.94 -1.04
N SER A 89 -18.02 25.40 0.15
CA SER A 89 -18.36 26.70 0.73
C SER A 89 -17.18 27.24 1.54
N GLY A 90 -17.10 28.59 1.66
CA GLY A 90 -16.03 29.23 2.43
C GLY A 90 -16.14 29.00 3.94
N PHE A 91 -15.00 28.89 4.61
CA PHE A 91 -14.90 28.63 6.04
C PHE A 91 -14.06 29.67 6.78
N THR A 92 -14.38 29.84 8.06
CA THR A 92 -13.57 30.62 9.01
C THR A 92 -13.00 29.67 10.04
N LEU A 93 -11.68 29.68 10.21
CA LEU A 93 -10.98 28.85 11.19
C LEU A 93 -11.18 29.41 12.60
N ILE A 94 -11.48 28.53 13.55
CA ILE A 94 -11.49 28.79 14.98
C ILE A 94 -10.47 27.83 15.57
N ASP A 95 -9.27 28.34 15.93
CA ASP A 95 -8.11 27.56 16.35
C ASP A 95 -7.71 27.80 17.83
N ARG A 96 -8.45 28.66 18.53
CA ARG A 96 -8.16 28.97 19.92
C ARG A 96 -8.92 28.01 20.85
N ASP A 97 -8.20 26.99 21.33
CA ASP A 97 -8.71 26.09 22.34
C ASP A 97 -8.68 26.79 23.72
N GLY A 98 -9.84 26.92 24.31
CA GLY A 98 -10.04 27.46 25.67
C GLY A 98 -10.32 26.42 26.74
N SER A 99 -10.27 25.12 26.38
CA SER A 99 -10.54 24.06 27.34
C SER A 99 -9.36 23.84 28.31
N PRO A 100 -9.62 23.51 29.59
CA PRO A 100 -8.56 23.17 30.52
C PRO A 100 -7.89 21.86 30.09
N ALA A 101 -6.56 21.89 29.96
CA ALA A 101 -5.76 20.69 29.65
C ALA A 101 -5.16 20.15 30.96
N PRO A 102 -5.27 18.84 31.24
CA PRO A 102 -4.57 18.22 32.36
C PRO A 102 -3.06 18.20 32.10
N GLU A 103 -2.28 17.99 33.16
CA GLU A 103 -0.87 17.67 33.04
C GLU A 103 -0.71 16.31 32.37
N LYS A 104 0.07 16.26 31.27
CA LYS A 104 0.33 15.04 30.53
C LYS A 104 1.81 14.79 30.44
N GLU A 105 2.21 13.61 30.89
CA GLU A 105 3.58 13.14 30.76
C GLU A 105 3.68 12.21 29.52
N TYR A 106 4.76 12.33 28.76
CA TYR A 106 5.05 11.51 27.61
C TYR A 106 6.38 10.79 27.78
N CYS A 107 6.32 9.46 27.80
CA CYS A 107 7.49 8.59 27.90
C CYS A 107 7.75 7.94 26.54
N ILE A 108 8.80 8.36 25.84
CA ILE A 108 9.22 7.73 24.58
C ILE A 108 10.25 6.67 24.91
N ILE A 109 9.92 5.40 24.61
CA ILE A 109 10.74 4.24 24.97
C ILE A 109 11.32 3.64 23.68
N GLN A 110 12.65 3.66 23.57
CA GLN A 110 13.35 2.96 22.51
C GLN A 110 13.77 1.57 22.99
N PRO A 111 13.25 0.46 22.39
CA PRO A 111 13.63 -0.88 22.80
C PRO A 111 15.13 -1.14 22.65
N PRO A 112 15.73 -1.97 23.54
CA PRO A 112 17.15 -2.32 23.50
C PRO A 112 17.57 -2.99 22.19
N GLU A 113 18.82 -2.73 21.79
CA GLU A 113 19.45 -3.38 20.66
C GLU A 113 19.80 -4.84 20.93
N ILE A 114 19.60 -5.70 19.94
CA ILE A 114 20.08 -7.08 19.94
C ILE A 114 21.42 -7.09 19.23
N LYS A 115 22.50 -7.34 19.98
CA LYS A 115 23.88 -7.39 19.47
C LYS A 115 24.35 -8.83 19.34
N GLY A 116 25.10 -9.12 18.28
CA GLY A 116 25.77 -10.40 18.10
C GLY A 116 27.15 -10.43 18.76
N ASN A 117 27.84 -11.56 18.62
CA ASN A 117 29.17 -11.80 19.22
C ASN A 117 30.27 -10.84 18.73
N ASN A 118 30.03 -10.06 17.69
CA ASN A 118 30.93 -9.10 17.07
C ASN A 118 30.50 -7.64 17.28
N ASP A 119 29.68 -7.37 18.29
CA ASP A 119 29.04 -6.07 18.61
C ASP A 119 28.18 -5.48 17.45
N LYS A 120 27.97 -6.20 16.37
CA LYS A 120 27.03 -5.77 15.32
C LYS A 120 25.59 -5.85 15.82
N VAL A 121 24.83 -4.78 15.53
CA VAL A 121 23.40 -4.71 15.80
C VAL A 121 22.66 -5.54 14.74
N TYR A 122 21.83 -6.47 15.16
CA TYR A 122 21.00 -7.31 14.29
C TYR A 122 19.51 -6.93 14.35
N GLY A 123 19.13 -6.03 15.23
CA GLY A 123 17.77 -5.59 15.44
C GLY A 123 17.56 -5.01 16.82
N ARG A 124 16.31 -4.82 17.19
CA ARG A 124 15.88 -4.40 18.53
C ARG A 124 14.87 -5.42 19.09
N ILE A 125 14.72 -5.44 20.42
CA ILE A 125 13.61 -6.17 21.05
C ILE A 125 12.31 -5.62 20.48
N ALA A 126 11.36 -6.50 20.18
CA ALA A 126 10.08 -6.10 19.64
C ALA A 126 9.33 -5.16 20.61
N ALA A 127 8.77 -4.08 20.08
CA ALA A 127 8.00 -3.12 20.88
C ALA A 127 6.80 -3.78 21.57
N SER A 128 6.19 -4.79 20.95
CA SER A 128 5.13 -5.63 21.55
C SER A 128 5.57 -6.35 22.81
N THR A 129 6.80 -6.87 22.83
CA THR A 129 7.37 -7.55 24.02
C THR A 129 7.66 -6.56 25.17
N VAL A 130 8.10 -5.34 24.83
CA VAL A 130 8.29 -4.26 25.82
C VAL A 130 6.95 -3.83 26.40
N ALA A 131 5.92 -3.61 25.54
CA ALA A 131 4.57 -3.29 25.97
C ALA A 131 3.98 -4.38 26.89
N ALA A 132 4.11 -5.66 26.49
CA ALA A 132 3.68 -6.78 27.30
C ALA A 132 4.45 -6.91 28.63
N GLY A 133 5.62 -6.28 28.74
CA GLY A 133 6.37 -6.16 30.01
C GLY A 133 5.87 -5.03 30.91
N LEU A 134 5.39 -3.93 30.32
CA LEU A 134 4.87 -2.77 31.06
C LEU A 134 3.45 -3.02 31.62
N ILE A 135 2.62 -3.79 30.90
CA ILE A 135 1.23 -4.05 31.29
C ILE A 135 1.09 -4.62 32.71
N PRO A 136 1.87 -5.62 33.17
CA PRO A 136 1.81 -6.10 34.55
C PRO A 136 2.02 -5.02 35.58
N GLU A 137 2.95 -4.08 35.38
CA GLU A 137 3.23 -2.97 36.32
C GLU A 137 2.01 -2.03 36.42
N LEU A 138 1.38 -1.70 35.29
CA LEU A 138 0.16 -0.89 35.25
C LEU A 138 -1.02 -1.56 36.00
N VAL A 139 -1.15 -2.89 35.85
CA VAL A 139 -2.19 -3.68 36.54
C VAL A 139 -1.92 -3.73 38.05
N GLU A 140 -0.65 -3.89 38.48
CA GLU A 140 -0.27 -3.94 39.89
C GLU A 140 -0.51 -2.59 40.59
N GLU A 141 -0.28 -1.49 39.90
CA GLU A 141 -0.51 -0.13 40.38
C GLU A 141 -1.96 0.34 40.30
N ASP A 142 -2.87 -0.52 39.80
CA ASP A 142 -4.29 -0.24 39.60
C ASP A 142 -4.56 0.95 38.66
N HIS A 143 -3.69 1.16 37.66
CA HIS A 143 -3.86 2.17 36.63
C HIS A 143 -4.77 1.68 35.57
N HIS A 144 -5.83 2.43 35.26
CA HIS A 144 -6.69 2.16 34.09
C HIS A 144 -5.98 2.61 32.82
N PHE A 145 -5.78 1.69 31.89
CA PHE A 145 -5.01 1.96 30.68
C PHE A 145 -5.60 1.36 29.40
N ILE A 146 -5.14 1.91 28.28
CA ILE A 146 -5.35 1.33 26.95
C ILE A 146 -4.00 1.18 26.25
N THR A 147 -3.78 0.01 25.63
CA THR A 147 -2.61 -0.27 24.78
C THR A 147 -3.07 -0.31 23.34
N PHE A 148 -2.46 0.50 22.48
CA PHE A 148 -2.72 0.53 21.03
C PHE A 148 -1.66 -0.27 20.29
N GLY A 149 -2.09 -1.32 19.55
CA GLY A 149 -1.25 -2.07 18.64
C GLY A 149 -1.60 -1.74 17.19
N ARG A 150 -0.60 -1.72 16.29
CA ARG A 150 -0.75 -1.32 14.88
C ARG A 150 -1.57 -2.30 14.04
N SER A 151 -1.68 -3.54 14.45
CA SER A 151 -2.42 -4.57 13.72
C SER A 151 -3.17 -5.50 14.67
N ARG A 152 -4.21 -6.17 14.15
CA ARG A 152 -4.96 -7.20 14.89
C ARG A 152 -4.03 -8.27 15.47
N ARG A 153 -3.03 -8.71 14.70
CA ARG A 153 -2.03 -9.68 15.13
C ARG A 153 -1.17 -9.14 16.28
N ASN A 154 -0.72 -7.88 16.17
CA ASN A 154 0.10 -7.25 17.20
C ASN A 154 -0.67 -7.19 18.54
N VAL A 155 -1.95 -6.81 18.49
CA VAL A 155 -2.86 -6.84 19.65
C VAL A 155 -2.93 -8.21 20.32
N GLU A 156 -3.09 -9.28 19.53
CA GLU A 156 -3.16 -10.64 20.06
C GLU A 156 -1.83 -11.10 20.68
N VAL A 157 -0.70 -10.76 20.06
CA VAL A 157 0.64 -11.06 20.59
C VAL A 157 0.85 -10.35 21.93
N ILE A 158 0.60 -9.04 21.99
CA ILE A 158 0.73 -8.24 23.22
C ILE A 158 -0.17 -8.81 24.32
N LEU A 159 -1.45 -9.07 23.99
CA LEU A 159 -2.42 -9.58 24.95
C LEU A 159 -2.00 -10.94 25.51
N LYS A 160 -1.57 -11.85 24.64
CA LYS A 160 -1.12 -13.19 25.04
C LYS A 160 0.11 -13.12 25.93
N GLU A 161 1.17 -12.42 25.49
CA GLU A 161 2.41 -12.28 26.29
C GLU A 161 2.15 -11.59 27.63
N ALA A 162 1.29 -10.57 27.69
CA ALA A 162 0.92 -9.90 28.90
C ALA A 162 0.16 -10.82 29.87
N LYS A 163 -0.81 -11.59 29.36
CA LYS A 163 -1.54 -12.58 30.15
C LYS A 163 -0.62 -13.66 30.71
N ASP A 164 0.27 -14.21 29.88
CA ASP A 164 1.24 -15.23 30.28
C ASP A 164 2.16 -14.69 31.43
N LYS A 165 2.56 -13.41 31.37
CA LYS A 165 3.38 -12.76 32.44
C LYS A 165 2.55 -12.53 33.71
N LEU A 166 1.30 -12.08 33.59
CA LEU A 166 0.39 -11.88 34.73
C LEU A 166 0.04 -13.19 35.40
N ASP A 167 -0.18 -14.27 34.66
CA ASP A 167 -0.43 -15.60 35.20
C ASP A 167 0.81 -16.16 35.93
N ALA A 168 2.02 -15.94 35.37
CA ALA A 168 3.26 -16.35 36.00
C ALA A 168 3.51 -15.58 37.31
N ALA A 169 3.23 -14.25 37.35
CA ALA A 169 3.31 -13.43 38.57
C ALA A 169 2.27 -13.87 39.61
N GLY A 170 1.03 -14.18 39.20
CA GLY A 170 -0.01 -14.69 40.06
C GLY A 170 0.34 -16.04 40.71
N PHE A 171 1.06 -16.91 40.00
CA PHE A 171 1.57 -18.17 40.54
C PHE A 171 2.67 -17.98 41.61
N LEU A 172 3.44 -16.90 41.52
CA LEU A 172 4.48 -16.56 42.49
C LEU A 172 3.95 -15.88 43.76
N GLY A 173 2.62 -15.77 43.94
CA GLY A 173 2.00 -15.26 45.18
C GLY A 173 1.89 -13.73 45.25
N MET A 174 2.04 -13.03 44.11
CA MET A 174 1.67 -11.60 44.03
C MET A 174 0.15 -11.47 44.19
N ALA A 175 -0.26 -10.57 45.02
CA ALA A 175 -1.62 -10.46 45.56
C ALA A 175 -2.67 -10.41 44.46
N ARG A 176 -3.76 -11.17 44.61
CA ARG A 176 -4.97 -11.04 43.81
C ARG A 176 -5.50 -9.63 43.94
N VAL A 177 -5.45 -8.82 42.90
CA VAL A 177 -6.05 -7.49 42.88
C VAL A 177 -7.59 -7.68 42.97
N GLY A 178 -8.21 -7.26 44.06
CA GLY A 178 -9.66 -7.44 44.26
C GLY A 178 -10.17 -8.88 44.28
N GLY A 179 -9.30 -9.91 44.45
CA GLY A 179 -9.69 -11.32 44.47
C GLY A 179 -9.80 -11.99 43.09
N LYS A 180 -9.60 -11.26 41.97
CA LYS A 180 -9.56 -11.76 40.60
C LYS A 180 -8.16 -12.20 40.18
N ASN A 181 -8.05 -13.08 39.19
CA ASN A 181 -6.77 -13.35 38.55
C ASN A 181 -6.33 -12.10 37.76
N PRO A 182 -5.09 -11.60 37.92
CA PRO A 182 -4.61 -10.43 37.18
C PRO A 182 -4.77 -10.53 35.67
N ALA A 183 -4.62 -11.72 35.07
CA ALA A 183 -4.83 -11.93 33.65
C ALA A 183 -6.27 -11.71 33.16
N ASP A 184 -7.27 -11.79 34.08
CA ASP A 184 -8.69 -11.53 33.77
C ASP A 184 -9.01 -10.04 33.83
N LEU A 185 -8.10 -9.19 34.29
CA LEU A 185 -8.26 -7.75 34.36
C LEU A 185 -7.94 -7.04 33.04
N ILE A 186 -7.41 -7.76 32.06
CA ILE A 186 -7.10 -7.24 30.73
C ILE A 186 -7.86 -7.98 29.64
N ALA A 187 -8.33 -7.23 28.63
CA ALA A 187 -9.05 -7.77 27.49
C ALA A 187 -8.54 -7.18 26.17
N GLY A 188 -8.71 -7.94 25.09
CA GLY A 188 -8.53 -7.43 23.74
C GLY A 188 -9.76 -6.66 23.26
N TYR A 189 -9.58 -5.69 22.36
CA TYR A 189 -10.67 -5.00 21.69
C TYR A 189 -10.32 -4.73 20.23
N ARG A 190 -11.14 -5.22 19.28
CA ARG A 190 -10.85 -5.09 17.84
C ARG A 190 -12.12 -5.12 16.99
N GLY A 191 -11.99 -4.67 15.75
CA GLY A 191 -13.10 -4.60 14.80
C GLY A 191 -13.75 -5.94 14.41
N GLY A 192 -13.07 -7.07 14.62
CA GLY A 192 -13.62 -8.42 14.35
C GLY A 192 -14.56 -8.97 15.43
N TYR A 193 -14.66 -8.32 16.59
CA TYR A 193 -15.61 -8.73 17.63
C TYR A 193 -17.04 -8.33 17.27
N THR A 194 -17.99 -9.17 17.66
CA THR A 194 -19.41 -8.86 17.48
C THR A 194 -19.81 -7.58 18.23
N PRO A 195 -20.86 -6.86 17.78
CA PRO A 195 -21.35 -5.68 18.49
C PRO A 195 -21.71 -5.93 19.95
N LEU A 196 -22.17 -7.15 20.29
CA LEU A 196 -22.50 -7.53 21.67
C LEU A 196 -21.24 -7.70 22.52
N GLU A 197 -20.22 -8.38 22.00
CA GLU A 197 -18.94 -8.55 22.70
C GLU A 197 -18.26 -7.20 22.96
N ARG A 198 -18.24 -6.31 21.95
CA ARG A 198 -17.68 -4.96 22.12
C ARG A 198 -18.38 -4.17 23.22
N LYS A 199 -19.71 -4.14 23.22
CA LYS A 199 -20.50 -3.45 24.26
C LYS A 199 -20.24 -4.04 25.67
N GLU A 200 -20.07 -5.35 25.78
CA GLU A 200 -19.77 -5.99 27.05
C GLU A 200 -18.38 -5.62 27.57
N ILE A 201 -17.37 -5.55 26.67
CA ILE A 201 -16.02 -5.10 27.04
C ILE A 201 -16.03 -3.62 27.47
N GLU A 202 -16.72 -2.76 26.73
CA GLU A 202 -16.91 -1.35 27.03
C GLU A 202 -17.57 -1.16 28.40
N ARG A 203 -18.65 -1.91 28.68
CA ARG A 203 -19.31 -1.92 29.99
C ARG A 203 -18.37 -2.32 31.12
N LYS A 204 -17.64 -3.43 30.96
CA LYS A 204 -16.69 -3.93 31.95
C LYS A 204 -15.58 -2.94 32.25
N MET A 205 -15.08 -2.23 31.24
CA MET A 205 -14.08 -1.19 31.41
C MET A 205 -14.63 0.02 32.16
N THR A 206 -15.83 0.48 31.79
CA THR A 206 -16.50 1.63 32.44
C THR A 206 -16.88 1.33 33.88
N GLU A 207 -17.28 0.10 34.20
CA GLU A 207 -17.65 -0.34 35.56
C GLU A 207 -16.43 -0.71 36.42
N GLY A 208 -15.20 -0.66 35.87
CA GLY A 208 -13.96 -1.01 36.58
C GLY A 208 -13.81 -2.53 36.82
N GLU A 209 -14.50 -3.35 36.06
CA GLU A 209 -14.27 -4.81 36.05
C GLU A 209 -13.01 -5.20 35.30
N LEU A 210 -12.56 -4.36 34.37
CA LEU A 210 -11.28 -4.43 33.65
C LEU A 210 -10.43 -3.23 34.03
N THR A 211 -9.11 -3.46 34.18
CA THR A 211 -8.12 -2.42 34.41
C THR A 211 -7.50 -1.96 33.06
N GLY A 212 -7.35 -2.84 32.09
CA GLY A 212 -6.70 -2.53 30.82
C GLY A 212 -7.32 -3.15 29.59
N LEU A 213 -7.19 -2.42 28.46
CA LEU A 213 -7.54 -2.90 27.13
C LEU A 213 -6.32 -2.93 26.23
N VAL A 214 -6.25 -3.93 25.35
CA VAL A 214 -5.31 -3.97 24.23
C VAL A 214 -6.11 -3.89 22.94
N SER A 215 -5.94 -2.81 22.18
CA SER A 215 -6.79 -2.48 21.03
C SER A 215 -5.98 -2.15 19.78
N THR A 216 -6.62 -2.24 18.64
CA THR A 216 -6.18 -1.54 17.41
C THR A 216 -6.65 -0.08 17.48
N ASN A 217 -6.53 0.66 16.37
CA ASN A 217 -7.13 2.00 16.23
C ASN A 217 -8.67 2.03 16.43
N ALA A 218 -9.33 0.89 16.60
CA ALA A 218 -10.79 0.83 16.83
C ALA A 218 -11.26 1.63 18.05
N LEU A 219 -10.40 1.85 19.04
CA LEU A 219 -10.67 2.70 20.20
C LEU A 219 -10.04 4.10 20.11
N GLU A 220 -9.52 4.47 18.96
CA GLU A 220 -8.96 5.81 18.70
C GLU A 220 -10.04 6.88 18.64
N LEU A 221 -11.23 6.55 18.10
CA LEU A 221 -12.32 7.48 17.86
C LEU A 221 -13.56 7.18 18.73
N GLY A 222 -14.16 8.24 19.26
CA GLY A 222 -15.59 8.35 19.62
C GLY A 222 -16.15 7.48 20.75
N ILE A 223 -15.48 6.43 21.22
CA ILE A 223 -16.04 5.51 22.23
C ILE A 223 -15.66 5.98 23.64
N ASP A 224 -16.64 6.08 24.52
CA ASP A 224 -16.41 6.35 25.93
C ASP A 224 -16.13 5.04 26.67
N ILE A 225 -14.91 4.89 27.16
CA ILE A 225 -14.43 3.73 27.90
C ILE A 225 -14.09 4.05 29.36
N GLY A 226 -14.59 5.19 29.85
CA GLY A 226 -14.34 5.66 31.22
C GLY A 226 -13.04 6.42 31.40
N LYS A 227 -12.60 6.54 32.64
CA LYS A 227 -11.40 7.26 33.02
C LYS A 227 -10.17 6.39 32.77
N LEU A 228 -9.19 6.95 32.06
CA LEU A 228 -7.89 6.31 31.82
C LEU A 228 -6.76 7.15 32.44
N ASP A 229 -5.85 6.48 33.11
CA ASP A 229 -4.66 7.05 33.72
C ASP A 229 -3.44 6.96 32.82
N ALA A 230 -3.41 5.96 31.92
CA ALA A 230 -2.32 5.78 30.98
C ALA A 230 -2.77 5.34 29.59
N THR A 231 -1.96 5.71 28.58
CA THR A 231 -1.98 5.07 27.26
C THR A 231 -0.63 4.45 26.94
N VAL A 232 -0.65 3.31 26.24
CA VAL A 232 0.57 2.65 25.73
C VAL A 232 0.42 2.52 24.21
N ILE A 233 1.22 3.25 23.47
CA ILE A 233 1.18 3.26 21.99
C ILE A 233 2.37 2.46 21.50
N VAL A 234 2.11 1.35 20.78
CA VAL A 234 3.13 0.42 20.30
C VAL A 234 3.42 0.69 18.82
N GLY A 235 4.53 1.37 18.59
CA GLY A 235 4.90 1.98 17.32
C GLY A 235 4.14 3.27 17.02
N TYR A 236 4.77 4.17 16.29
CA TYR A 236 4.12 5.40 15.82
C TYR A 236 2.90 5.07 14.95
N PRO A 237 1.72 5.64 15.22
CA PRO A 237 0.48 5.21 14.57
C PRO A 237 0.32 5.64 13.10
N GLY A 238 1.34 6.22 12.50
CA GLY A 238 1.37 6.64 11.11
C GLY A 238 1.11 8.12 10.89
N THR A 239 0.31 8.77 11.74
CA THR A 239 0.06 10.21 11.70
C THR A 239 0.13 10.84 13.08
N ARG A 240 0.47 12.12 13.17
CA ARG A 240 0.42 12.88 14.42
C ARG A 240 -1.02 13.02 14.93
N ALA A 241 -1.97 13.17 14.02
CA ALA A 241 -3.38 13.19 14.39
C ALA A 241 -3.80 11.94 15.14
N SER A 242 -3.47 10.74 14.65
CA SER A 242 -3.71 9.48 15.36
C SER A 242 -2.95 9.43 16.70
N PHE A 243 -1.69 9.86 16.74
CA PHE A 243 -0.93 9.91 17.99
C PHE A 243 -1.63 10.79 19.05
N TRP A 244 -2.09 11.97 18.68
CA TRP A 244 -2.82 12.86 19.57
C TRP A 244 -4.17 12.32 20.00
N GLN A 245 -4.88 11.61 19.10
CA GLN A 245 -6.14 10.97 19.44
C GLN A 245 -5.97 9.79 20.40
N GLN A 246 -4.96 8.94 20.15
CA GLN A 246 -4.63 7.82 21.03
C GLN A 246 -4.15 8.29 22.40
N SER A 247 -3.18 9.20 22.45
CA SER A 247 -2.69 9.77 23.70
C SER A 247 -3.75 10.62 24.43
N GLY A 248 -4.66 11.24 23.68
CA GLY A 248 -5.81 11.99 24.18
C GLY A 248 -6.88 11.14 24.86
N ARG A 249 -6.78 9.80 24.80
CA ARG A 249 -7.69 8.92 25.54
C ARG A 249 -7.46 8.97 27.04
N ALA A 250 -6.23 9.14 27.50
CA ALA A 250 -5.94 9.34 28.90
C ALA A 250 -6.11 10.82 29.33
N GLY A 251 -6.45 11.04 30.57
CA GLY A 251 -6.56 12.38 31.17
C GLY A 251 -7.81 13.18 30.80
N ARG A 252 -8.82 12.62 30.15
CA ARG A 252 -10.06 13.31 29.75
C ARG A 252 -10.82 13.94 30.91
N SER A 253 -10.73 13.36 32.08
CA SER A 253 -11.39 13.86 33.30
C SER A 253 -10.66 14.99 34.01
N GLY A 254 -9.60 15.56 33.40
CA GLY A 254 -8.79 16.61 34.02
C GLY A 254 -7.75 16.12 35.08
N SER A 255 -7.56 14.80 35.19
CA SER A 255 -6.50 14.20 36.00
C SER A 255 -5.19 14.09 35.22
N ALA A 256 -4.06 14.17 35.92
CA ALA A 256 -2.75 13.86 35.33
C ALA A 256 -2.73 12.46 34.75
N CYS A 257 -2.02 12.30 33.65
CA CYS A 257 -1.91 11.01 32.94
C CYS A 257 -0.54 10.82 32.31
N VAL A 258 -0.19 9.56 32.02
CA VAL A 258 1.08 9.18 31.39
C VAL A 258 0.78 8.51 30.03
N ASN A 259 1.53 8.92 29.04
CA ASN A 259 1.44 8.36 27.68
C ASN A 259 2.78 7.74 27.30
N TYR A 260 2.79 6.44 27.07
CA TYR A 260 3.96 5.70 26.63
C TYR A 260 3.92 5.52 25.13
N LEU A 261 4.98 5.94 24.43
CA LEU A 261 5.23 5.60 23.03
C LEU A 261 6.42 4.64 22.96
N ILE A 262 6.16 3.38 22.65
CA ILE A 262 7.20 2.35 22.52
C ILE A 262 7.56 2.22 21.05
N LEU A 263 8.77 2.64 20.70
CA LEU A 263 9.21 2.74 19.32
C LEU A 263 9.49 1.38 18.70
N GLU A 264 9.12 1.20 17.45
CA GLU A 264 9.50 0.07 16.61
C GLU A 264 10.80 0.33 15.84
N ASN A 265 11.34 -0.68 15.16
CA ASN A 265 12.50 -0.52 14.28
C ASN A 265 12.07 -0.09 12.86
N GLU A 266 11.19 0.90 12.80
CA GLU A 266 10.58 1.48 11.60
C GLU A 266 11.08 2.92 11.39
N PRO A 267 11.04 3.47 10.17
CA PRO A 267 11.61 4.79 9.87
C PRO A 267 11.12 5.92 10.77
N PHE A 268 9.80 6.04 10.92
CA PHE A 268 9.20 7.10 11.75
C PHE A 268 9.57 6.98 13.22
N ASP A 269 9.52 5.77 13.74
CA ASP A 269 9.85 5.49 15.12
C ASP A 269 11.31 5.86 15.43
N GLN A 270 12.23 5.49 14.53
CA GLN A 270 13.65 5.82 14.69
C GLN A 270 13.91 7.32 14.46
N TYR A 271 13.14 7.98 13.60
CA TYR A 271 13.21 9.44 13.45
C TYR A 271 12.75 10.15 14.74
N ILE A 272 11.65 9.71 15.36
CA ILE A 272 11.16 10.22 16.65
C ILE A 272 12.19 10.00 17.77
N ALA A 273 12.91 8.88 17.75
CA ALA A 273 13.99 8.64 18.71
C ALA A 273 15.13 9.68 18.62
N ILE A 274 15.37 10.24 17.44
CA ILE A 274 16.42 11.23 17.18
C ILE A 274 15.91 12.65 17.44
N ASP A 275 14.70 12.95 17.01
CA ASP A 275 14.05 14.26 17.09
C ASP A 275 12.65 14.12 17.71
N PRO A 276 12.56 13.91 19.03
CA PRO A 276 11.25 13.81 19.70
C PRO A 276 10.42 15.09 19.60
N GLU A 277 11.06 16.26 19.46
CA GLU A 277 10.37 17.53 19.34
C GLU A 277 9.54 17.61 18.04
N TRP A 278 9.95 16.89 17.02
CA TRP A 278 9.15 16.77 15.79
C TRP A 278 7.72 16.30 16.07
N LEU A 279 7.52 15.40 17.02
CA LEU A 279 6.20 14.89 17.39
C LEU A 279 5.33 15.96 18.08
N PHE A 280 5.96 16.88 18.84
CA PHE A 280 5.26 17.81 19.71
C PHE A 280 5.19 19.26 19.19
N SER A 281 6.14 19.70 18.36
CA SER A 281 6.41 21.13 18.13
C SER A 281 5.87 21.70 16.85
N ARG A 282 5.20 20.94 15.96
CA ARG A 282 4.92 21.42 14.61
C ARG A 282 3.54 21.17 14.08
N GLU A 283 3.25 21.96 13.03
CA GLU A 283 2.15 21.80 12.13
C GLU A 283 1.95 20.33 11.74
N SER A 284 0.75 19.89 11.89
CA SER A 284 0.34 18.53 11.54
C SER A 284 0.45 18.29 10.03
N GLU A 285 0.26 17.08 9.61
CA GLU A 285 0.29 16.69 8.20
C GLU A 285 -0.87 17.33 7.40
N ASN A 286 -0.71 17.42 6.09
CA ASN A 286 -1.76 17.86 5.20
C ASN A 286 -2.78 16.74 4.94
N ALA A 287 -4.06 17.03 5.14
CA ALA A 287 -5.14 16.15 4.73
C ALA A 287 -5.50 16.46 3.27
N ILE A 288 -5.31 15.50 2.37
CA ILE A 288 -5.44 15.67 0.93
C ILE A 288 -6.74 15.05 0.44
N VAL A 289 -7.44 15.75 -0.43
CA VAL A 289 -8.65 15.28 -1.11
C VAL A 289 -8.73 15.89 -2.51
N ASP A 290 -9.05 15.04 -3.48
CA ASP A 290 -9.44 15.47 -4.82
C ASP A 290 -10.93 15.18 -5.04
N PRO A 291 -11.81 16.20 -4.95
CA PRO A 291 -13.25 16.04 -5.21
C PRO A 291 -13.58 15.85 -6.68
N ASP A 292 -12.66 16.19 -7.59
CA ASP A 292 -12.83 16.20 -9.03
C ASP A 292 -12.25 14.94 -9.72
N ASN A 293 -11.87 13.91 -8.93
CA ASN A 293 -11.51 12.63 -9.51
C ASN A 293 -12.61 12.14 -10.46
N LEU A 294 -12.27 11.99 -11.73
CA LEU A 294 -13.23 11.69 -12.81
C LEU A 294 -14.07 10.45 -12.54
N LEU A 295 -13.47 9.37 -12.05
CA LEU A 295 -14.18 8.10 -11.81
C LEU A 295 -15.17 8.23 -10.66
N ILE A 296 -14.79 8.94 -9.60
CA ILE A 296 -15.67 9.21 -8.45
C ILE A 296 -16.79 10.16 -8.88
N GLU A 297 -16.47 11.26 -9.56
CA GLU A 297 -17.47 12.23 -10.02
C GLU A 297 -18.47 11.58 -10.98
N LEU A 298 -18.04 10.80 -11.96
CA LEU A 298 -18.95 10.09 -12.88
C LEU A 298 -19.87 9.09 -12.16
N ALA A 299 -19.42 8.45 -11.10
CA ALA A 299 -20.26 7.58 -10.28
C ALA A 299 -21.36 8.37 -9.58
N HIS A 300 -21.01 9.52 -9.00
CA HIS A 300 -21.96 10.42 -8.34
C HIS A 300 -22.88 11.17 -9.31
N LEU A 301 -22.43 11.50 -10.52
CA LEU A 301 -23.26 12.08 -11.58
C LEU A 301 -24.40 11.15 -12.00
N ARG A 302 -24.14 9.83 -12.10
CA ARG A 302 -25.20 8.83 -12.33
C ARG A 302 -26.23 8.84 -11.21
N ALA A 303 -25.79 8.85 -9.96
CA ALA A 303 -26.68 8.93 -8.80
C ALA A 303 -27.45 10.25 -8.78
N ALA A 304 -26.79 11.37 -9.02
CA ALA A 304 -27.40 12.69 -9.12
C ALA A 304 -28.48 12.79 -10.20
N ALA A 305 -28.20 12.21 -11.39
CA ALA A 305 -29.15 12.18 -12.52
C ALA A 305 -30.37 11.27 -12.26
N ALA A 306 -30.19 10.20 -11.46
CA ALA A 306 -31.27 9.34 -11.01
C ALA A 306 -32.14 9.98 -9.92
N GLU A 307 -31.56 10.76 -9.02
CA GLU A 307 -32.26 11.48 -7.96
C GLU A 307 -33.12 12.61 -8.51
N MET A 308 -32.53 13.40 -9.41
CA MET A 308 -33.17 14.53 -10.04
C MET A 308 -32.44 14.87 -11.36
N PRO A 309 -33.17 15.09 -12.49
CA PRO A 309 -32.53 15.39 -13.76
C PRO A 309 -31.53 16.55 -13.65
N LEU A 310 -30.34 16.35 -14.20
CA LEU A 310 -29.26 17.34 -14.26
C LEU A 310 -29.59 18.43 -15.29
N SER A 311 -28.97 19.59 -15.13
CA SER A 311 -28.98 20.71 -16.07
C SER A 311 -27.57 21.19 -16.34
N LEU A 312 -27.36 22.04 -17.34
CA LEU A 312 -26.05 22.64 -17.60
C LEU A 312 -25.59 23.56 -16.44
N ASP A 313 -26.51 24.06 -15.60
CA ASP A 313 -26.16 24.86 -14.42
C ASP A 313 -25.43 24.00 -13.35
N ASP A 314 -25.59 22.69 -13.41
CA ASP A 314 -24.94 21.75 -12.49
C ASP A 314 -23.44 21.57 -12.78
N ILE A 315 -22.92 22.07 -13.92
CA ILE A 315 -21.47 22.11 -14.22
C ILE A 315 -20.71 22.87 -13.11
N ALA A 316 -21.33 23.86 -12.48
CA ALA A 316 -20.71 24.57 -11.36
C ALA A 316 -20.45 23.69 -10.12
N LEU A 317 -21.14 22.54 -9.99
CA LEU A 317 -20.96 21.56 -8.92
C LEU A 317 -20.21 20.32 -9.40
N PHE A 318 -20.35 19.99 -10.69
CA PHE A 318 -19.76 18.79 -11.31
C PHE A 318 -19.03 19.22 -12.59
N PRO A 319 -17.73 19.53 -12.51
CA PRO A 319 -16.93 19.99 -13.66
C PRO A 319 -16.99 19.01 -14.85
N ASP A 320 -17.00 17.71 -14.57
CA ASP A 320 -16.97 16.65 -15.58
C ASP A 320 -18.36 16.23 -16.10
N LEU A 321 -19.40 17.01 -15.80
CA LEU A 321 -20.75 16.74 -16.33
C LEU A 321 -20.75 16.55 -17.85
N GLY A 322 -19.89 17.27 -18.58
CA GLY A 322 -19.76 17.20 -20.02
C GLY A 322 -19.48 15.77 -20.53
N GLU A 323 -18.62 15.04 -19.84
CA GLU A 323 -18.23 13.66 -20.18
C GLU A 323 -19.39 12.67 -20.00
N MET A 324 -20.31 12.99 -19.09
CA MET A 324 -21.47 12.12 -18.81
C MET A 324 -22.68 12.38 -19.71
N ILE A 325 -22.79 13.56 -20.32
CA ILE A 325 -23.94 13.94 -21.19
C ILE A 325 -24.23 12.90 -22.27
N PRO A 326 -23.23 12.32 -23.00
CA PRO A 326 -23.50 11.34 -24.06
C PRO A 326 -24.22 10.08 -23.63
N VAL A 327 -24.12 9.70 -22.34
CA VAL A 327 -24.76 8.48 -21.79
C VAL A 327 -26.03 8.74 -21.01
N LEU A 328 -26.47 10.00 -20.94
CA LEU A 328 -27.71 10.43 -20.28
C LEU A 328 -28.85 10.63 -21.27
N LEU A 329 -30.07 10.38 -20.82
CA LEU A 329 -31.28 10.75 -21.59
C LEU A 329 -31.45 12.27 -21.55
N SER A 330 -31.33 12.91 -22.72
CA SER A 330 -31.58 14.33 -22.88
C SER A 330 -33.03 14.62 -23.21
N LEU A 331 -33.70 15.41 -22.40
CA LEU A 331 -35.06 15.88 -22.66
C LEU A 331 -35.19 17.38 -22.27
N ALA A 332 -35.45 18.23 -23.26
CA ALA A 332 -35.68 19.65 -23.07
C ALA A 332 -34.56 20.38 -22.26
N GLY A 333 -33.30 20.04 -22.53
CA GLY A 333 -32.13 20.63 -21.86
C GLY A 333 -31.89 20.11 -20.43
N ARG A 334 -32.54 19.01 -20.08
CA ARG A 334 -32.27 18.26 -18.84
C ARG A 334 -31.75 16.87 -19.16
N PHE A 335 -30.94 16.32 -18.26
CA PHE A 335 -30.25 15.04 -18.44
C PHE A 335 -30.63 14.09 -17.30
N ALA A 336 -31.22 12.95 -17.64
CA ALA A 336 -31.70 11.96 -16.66
C ALA A 336 -30.97 10.62 -16.84
N TRP A 337 -30.80 9.90 -15.76
CA TRP A 337 -30.24 8.55 -15.80
C TRP A 337 -31.29 7.54 -16.29
N ALA A 338 -30.91 6.69 -17.25
CA ALA A 338 -31.78 5.66 -17.83
C ALA A 338 -31.35 4.22 -17.50
N GLY A 339 -30.30 4.06 -16.71
CA GLY A 339 -29.78 2.78 -16.26
C GLY A 339 -30.52 2.21 -15.05
N PRO A 340 -29.86 1.34 -14.25
CA PRO A 340 -30.43 0.77 -13.03
C PRO A 340 -31.00 1.84 -12.09
N ALA A 341 -32.07 1.52 -11.38
CA ALA A 341 -32.81 2.48 -10.57
C ALA A 341 -32.04 3.00 -9.34
N PHE A 342 -30.96 2.34 -8.93
CA PHE A 342 -30.20 2.68 -7.74
C PHE A 342 -28.69 2.75 -8.00
N PRO A 343 -28.19 3.74 -8.75
CA PRO A 343 -26.76 3.86 -9.07
C PRO A 343 -25.87 4.10 -7.84
N ALA A 344 -26.43 4.70 -6.77
CA ALA A 344 -25.70 4.93 -5.52
C ALA A 344 -25.29 3.64 -4.78
N GLY A 345 -25.88 2.50 -5.14
CA GLY A 345 -25.51 1.17 -4.64
C GLY A 345 -24.40 0.47 -5.44
N ASP A 346 -24.02 1.04 -6.60
CA ASP A 346 -23.09 0.38 -7.50
C ASP A 346 -21.60 0.66 -7.15
N TYR A 347 -21.35 1.49 -6.17
CA TYR A 347 -19.98 1.85 -5.73
C TYR A 347 -19.85 1.93 -4.22
N SER A 348 -18.64 1.69 -3.73
CA SER A 348 -18.28 1.83 -2.32
C SER A 348 -17.75 3.25 -2.06
N LEU A 349 -18.03 3.84 -0.90
CA LEU A 349 -17.47 5.13 -0.52
C LEU A 349 -16.02 5.04 -0.05
N ARG A 350 -15.54 3.85 0.27
CA ARG A 350 -14.21 3.63 0.83
C ARG A 350 -13.21 3.10 -0.17
N ASN A 351 -13.67 2.59 -1.33
CA ASN A 351 -12.84 1.99 -2.36
C ASN A 351 -13.34 2.43 -3.73
N ILE A 352 -12.43 2.82 -4.62
CA ILE A 352 -12.74 3.19 -6.01
C ILE A 352 -12.90 1.93 -6.87
N ASP A 353 -12.17 0.87 -6.55
CA ASP A 353 -12.19 -0.37 -7.32
C ASP A 353 -13.55 -1.06 -7.22
N LYS A 354 -14.17 -1.25 -8.38
CA LYS A 354 -15.49 -1.91 -8.52
C LYS A 354 -15.39 -3.43 -8.48
N THR A 355 -14.20 -3.94 -8.66
CA THR A 355 -13.94 -5.38 -8.76
C THR A 355 -13.78 -5.95 -7.37
N ARG A 356 -14.73 -6.78 -6.95
CA ARG A 356 -14.71 -7.46 -5.66
C ARG A 356 -14.36 -8.93 -5.82
N PHE A 357 -13.44 -9.40 -4.98
CA PHE A 357 -13.09 -10.79 -4.84
C PHE A 357 -13.64 -11.35 -3.54
N LYS A 358 -14.24 -12.53 -3.59
CA LYS A 358 -14.71 -13.28 -2.43
C LYS A 358 -13.71 -14.36 -2.07
N LEU A 359 -13.41 -14.49 -0.77
CA LEU A 359 -12.67 -15.59 -0.23
C LEU A 359 -13.61 -16.57 0.44
N LEU A 360 -13.68 -17.80 -0.05
CA LEU A 360 -14.54 -18.85 0.45
C LEU A 360 -13.72 -19.98 1.09
N ALA A 361 -14.21 -20.53 2.17
CA ALA A 361 -13.68 -21.78 2.70
C ALA A 361 -13.99 -22.93 1.73
N GLN A 362 -12.99 -23.76 1.42
CA GLN A 362 -13.11 -24.83 0.43
C GLN A 362 -14.01 -25.98 0.89
N GLU A 363 -14.12 -26.21 2.22
CA GLU A 363 -14.86 -27.34 2.78
C GLU A 363 -16.38 -27.18 2.66
N ASP A 364 -16.91 -26.00 3.03
CA ASP A 364 -18.36 -25.75 3.16
C ASP A 364 -18.86 -24.55 2.33
N GLY A 365 -17.93 -23.84 1.68
CA GLY A 365 -18.24 -22.69 0.84
C GLY A 365 -18.68 -21.45 1.59
N HIS A 366 -18.50 -21.37 2.92
CA HIS A 366 -18.83 -20.15 3.64
C HIS A 366 -17.87 -19.01 3.25
N GLU A 367 -18.37 -17.79 3.23
CA GLU A 367 -17.59 -16.61 2.92
C GLU A 367 -16.75 -16.19 4.12
N ILE A 368 -15.42 -16.19 3.96
CA ILE A 368 -14.46 -15.73 4.98
C ILE A 368 -14.37 -14.20 4.95
N THR A 369 -14.21 -13.62 3.75
CA THR A 369 -14.12 -12.17 3.57
C THR A 369 -14.33 -11.78 2.11
N GLU A 370 -14.53 -10.48 1.89
CA GLU A 370 -14.57 -9.86 0.56
C GLU A 370 -13.58 -8.68 0.53
N MET A 371 -12.87 -8.51 -0.60
CA MET A 371 -11.87 -7.44 -0.78
C MET A 371 -11.83 -6.96 -2.22
N ASP A 372 -11.19 -5.82 -2.48
CA ASP A 372 -10.98 -5.32 -3.83
C ASP A 372 -9.91 -6.12 -4.60
N GLU A 373 -9.80 -5.88 -5.90
CA GLU A 373 -8.91 -6.63 -6.79
C GLU A 373 -7.44 -6.44 -6.44
N SER A 374 -7.02 -5.22 -6.14
CA SER A 374 -5.63 -4.94 -5.77
C SER A 374 -5.24 -5.68 -4.50
N GLN A 375 -6.07 -5.57 -3.46
CA GLN A 375 -5.87 -6.30 -2.22
C GLN A 375 -5.91 -7.81 -2.43
N ALA A 376 -6.82 -8.30 -3.28
CA ALA A 376 -6.94 -9.73 -3.58
C ALA A 376 -5.67 -10.29 -4.25
N TYR A 377 -5.09 -9.54 -5.19
CA TYR A 377 -3.84 -9.96 -5.84
C TYR A 377 -2.66 -10.02 -4.89
N HIS A 378 -2.64 -9.14 -3.87
CA HIS A 378 -1.59 -9.11 -2.86
C HIS A 378 -1.80 -10.12 -1.73
N GLU A 379 -3.04 -10.34 -1.28
CA GLU A 379 -3.32 -11.09 -0.06
C GLU A 379 -3.86 -12.50 -0.29
N ILE A 380 -4.61 -12.74 -1.38
CA ILE A 380 -5.28 -14.03 -1.63
C ILE A 380 -4.91 -14.68 -2.97
N HIS A 381 -3.71 -14.39 -3.50
CA HIS A 381 -3.16 -15.12 -4.64
C HIS A 381 -2.97 -16.61 -4.33
N PRO A 382 -2.92 -17.51 -5.33
CA PRO A 382 -2.69 -18.94 -5.09
C PRO A 382 -1.41 -19.20 -4.30
N GLY A 383 -1.50 -19.96 -3.22
CA GLY A 383 -0.41 -20.26 -2.29
C GLY A 383 -0.13 -19.16 -1.25
N ALA A 384 -0.90 -18.07 -1.24
CA ALA A 384 -0.85 -17.08 -0.16
C ALA A 384 -1.31 -17.67 1.17
N VAL A 385 -0.77 -17.15 2.26
CA VAL A 385 -1.25 -17.43 3.62
C VAL A 385 -1.96 -16.17 4.13
N TYR A 386 -3.29 -16.23 4.13
CA TYR A 386 -4.16 -15.15 4.58
C TYR A 386 -4.55 -15.35 6.05
N MET A 387 -4.57 -14.26 6.80
CA MET A 387 -4.96 -14.29 8.22
C MET A 387 -6.29 -13.56 8.44
N HIS A 388 -7.25 -14.26 9.06
CA HIS A 388 -8.56 -13.71 9.37
C HIS A 388 -9.01 -14.19 10.75
N ASP A 389 -9.38 -13.28 11.64
CA ASP A 389 -9.88 -13.53 13.00
C ASP A 389 -9.02 -14.53 13.82
N GLY A 390 -7.70 -14.36 13.75
CA GLY A 390 -6.74 -15.20 14.48
C GLY A 390 -6.49 -16.57 13.86
N ALA A 391 -7.21 -16.93 12.79
CA ALA A 391 -6.97 -18.14 12.01
C ALA A 391 -6.16 -17.84 10.76
N SER A 392 -5.31 -18.77 10.34
CA SER A 392 -4.55 -18.69 9.09
C SER A 392 -5.16 -19.63 8.06
N TYR A 393 -5.16 -19.18 6.81
CA TYR A 393 -5.74 -19.91 5.68
C TYR A 393 -4.74 -19.92 4.51
N GLU A 394 -4.53 -21.09 3.89
CA GLU A 394 -3.76 -21.19 2.66
C GLU A 394 -4.71 -21.11 1.45
N ILE A 395 -4.40 -20.26 0.50
CA ILE A 395 -5.19 -20.08 -0.72
C ILE A 395 -4.82 -21.18 -1.71
N THR A 396 -5.78 -22.05 -2.01
CA THR A 396 -5.58 -23.20 -2.91
C THR A 396 -5.80 -22.85 -4.36
N LYS A 397 -6.76 -21.96 -4.63
CA LYS A 397 -7.16 -21.55 -5.98
C LYS A 397 -7.72 -20.13 -5.98
N MET A 398 -7.46 -19.39 -7.06
CA MET A 398 -8.09 -18.12 -7.38
C MET A 398 -8.66 -18.20 -8.79
N ASP A 399 -9.92 -17.84 -8.94
CA ASP A 399 -10.63 -17.78 -10.22
C ASP A 399 -10.91 -16.32 -10.57
N LEU A 400 -10.21 -15.82 -11.58
CA LEU A 400 -10.29 -14.42 -11.99
C LEU A 400 -11.61 -14.09 -12.68
N VAL A 401 -12.28 -15.09 -13.32
CA VAL A 401 -13.54 -14.88 -14.04
C VAL A 401 -14.70 -14.77 -13.05
N SER A 402 -14.79 -15.72 -12.10
CA SER A 402 -15.83 -15.68 -11.06
C SER A 402 -15.46 -14.76 -9.90
N ARG A 403 -14.24 -14.21 -9.89
CA ARG A 403 -13.70 -13.34 -8.82
C ARG A 403 -13.80 -13.99 -7.43
N THR A 404 -13.39 -15.24 -7.36
CA THR A 404 -13.52 -16.05 -6.15
C THR A 404 -12.21 -16.79 -5.88
N ALA A 405 -11.74 -16.71 -4.63
CA ALA A 405 -10.63 -17.50 -4.14
C ALA A 405 -11.12 -18.52 -3.12
N TYR A 406 -10.42 -19.65 -3.03
CA TYR A 406 -10.74 -20.75 -2.13
C TYR A 406 -9.58 -21.01 -1.18
N ALA A 407 -9.89 -21.20 0.10
CA ALA A 407 -8.91 -21.37 1.15
C ALA A 407 -9.18 -22.60 2.00
N ILE A 408 -8.10 -23.16 2.55
CA ILE A 408 -8.12 -24.21 3.56
C ILE A 408 -7.45 -23.72 4.84
N PRO A 409 -7.79 -24.24 6.03
CA PRO A 409 -7.09 -23.91 7.27
C PRO A 409 -5.59 -24.19 7.16
N PHE A 410 -4.76 -23.29 7.69
CA PHE A 410 -3.31 -23.38 7.64
C PHE A 410 -2.70 -23.34 9.05
N THR A 411 -1.78 -24.25 9.34
CA THR A 411 -1.11 -24.36 10.65
C THR A 411 0.41 -24.21 10.57
N GLY A 412 0.94 -23.81 9.42
CA GLY A 412 2.38 -23.63 9.24
C GLY A 412 2.94 -22.40 9.95
N ASP A 413 4.27 -22.31 10.07
CA ASP A 413 5.00 -21.25 10.76
C ASP A 413 5.59 -20.21 9.79
N TYR A 414 4.85 -19.86 8.75
CA TYR A 414 5.26 -18.81 7.81
C TYR A 414 4.06 -18.01 7.27
N TYR A 415 4.33 -16.82 6.80
CA TYR A 415 3.41 -16.00 6.01
C TYR A 415 4.01 -15.69 4.64
N THR A 416 3.20 -15.17 3.73
CA THR A 416 3.61 -14.88 2.36
C THR A 416 3.58 -13.39 2.09
N VAL A 417 4.49 -12.93 1.22
CA VAL A 417 4.53 -11.56 0.72
C VAL A 417 4.70 -11.63 -0.79
N PRO A 418 3.80 -11.02 -1.58
CA PRO A 418 3.93 -11.01 -3.03
C PRO A 418 5.22 -10.30 -3.45
N ALA A 419 5.74 -10.69 -4.60
CA ALA A 419 6.87 -10.06 -5.24
C ALA A 419 6.58 -9.97 -6.74
N GLY A 420 6.76 -8.78 -7.28
CA GLY A 420 6.43 -8.47 -8.66
C GLY A 420 7.32 -7.40 -9.23
N GLN A 421 6.93 -6.90 -10.37
CA GLN A 421 7.54 -5.77 -11.06
C GLN A 421 6.45 -4.75 -11.35
N GLU A 422 6.83 -3.48 -11.26
CA GLU A 422 5.99 -2.37 -11.67
C GLU A 422 6.68 -1.66 -12.84
N GLU A 423 5.91 -1.42 -13.89
CA GLU A 423 6.35 -0.66 -15.05
C GLU A 423 5.48 0.58 -15.18
N THR A 424 6.11 1.74 -15.30
CA THR A 424 5.42 3.02 -15.45
C THR A 424 5.61 3.56 -16.85
N ARG A 425 4.54 4.12 -17.43
CA ARG A 425 4.55 4.78 -18.73
C ARG A 425 3.90 6.16 -18.61
N ILE A 426 4.61 7.22 -19.01
CA ILE A 426 4.08 8.58 -19.02
C ILE A 426 3.03 8.70 -20.12
N LEU A 427 1.84 9.19 -19.77
CA LEU A 427 0.75 9.47 -20.70
C LEU A 427 0.70 10.97 -21.03
N HIS A 428 0.64 11.82 -20.00
CA HIS A 428 0.56 13.26 -20.14
C HIS A 428 1.44 13.96 -19.11
N VAL A 429 1.99 15.13 -19.44
CA VAL A 429 2.71 16.02 -18.54
C VAL A 429 1.88 17.28 -18.39
N PHE A 430 1.46 17.62 -17.18
CA PHE A 430 0.66 18.80 -16.87
C PHE A 430 1.52 19.95 -16.43
N GLN A 431 2.54 19.67 -15.58
CA GLN A 431 3.44 20.65 -15.01
C GLN A 431 4.89 20.17 -15.12
N GLU A 432 5.81 21.09 -15.33
CA GLU A 432 7.24 20.82 -15.40
C GLU A 432 8.01 22.00 -14.83
N ASP A 433 8.88 21.73 -13.85
CA ASP A 433 9.78 22.69 -13.24
C ASP A 433 11.17 22.12 -13.01
N ALA A 434 12.17 22.99 -12.93
CA ALA A 434 13.50 22.62 -12.52
C ALA A 434 13.67 22.91 -11.03
N TYR A 435 14.08 21.91 -10.26
CA TYR A 435 14.44 22.05 -8.86
C TYR A 435 15.87 21.57 -8.61
N GLN A 436 16.75 22.52 -8.33
CA GLN A 436 18.18 22.25 -8.12
C GLN A 436 18.81 21.50 -9.30
N ARG A 437 19.14 20.22 -9.14
CA ARG A 437 19.76 19.38 -10.18
C ARG A 437 18.80 18.38 -10.83
N THR A 438 17.54 18.42 -10.47
CA THR A 438 16.50 17.52 -10.99
C THR A 438 15.42 18.29 -11.73
N GLU A 439 14.81 17.65 -12.70
CA GLU A 439 13.57 18.10 -13.32
C GLU A 439 12.41 17.44 -12.56
N ILE A 440 11.46 18.25 -12.11
CA ILE A 440 10.25 17.78 -11.45
C ILE A 440 9.11 17.89 -12.43
N ARG A 441 8.32 16.86 -12.57
CA ARG A 441 7.13 16.83 -13.43
C ARG A 441 5.94 16.27 -12.69
N PHE A 442 4.76 16.76 -13.05
CA PHE A 442 3.48 16.21 -12.62
C PHE A 442 2.61 15.88 -13.84
N GLY A 443 1.87 14.80 -13.81
CA GLY A 443 0.98 14.39 -14.88
C GLY A 443 0.45 12.97 -14.74
N ASP A 444 -0.16 12.47 -15.83
CA ASP A 444 -0.72 11.13 -15.89
C ASP A 444 0.32 10.10 -16.29
N ILE A 445 0.25 8.96 -15.63
CA ILE A 445 1.02 7.77 -15.98
C ILE A 445 0.08 6.55 -16.08
N ASN A 446 0.53 5.56 -16.82
CA ASN A 446 -0.02 4.20 -16.74
C ASN A 446 0.93 3.35 -15.90
N VAL A 447 0.38 2.62 -14.94
CA VAL A 447 1.10 1.68 -14.09
C VAL A 447 0.67 0.27 -14.45
N ASN A 448 1.62 -0.57 -14.79
CA ASN A 448 1.43 -1.99 -15.02
C ASN A 448 2.11 -2.76 -13.88
N GLU A 449 1.32 -3.28 -12.98
CA GLU A 449 1.78 -4.11 -11.86
C GLU A 449 1.66 -5.59 -12.22
N ILE A 450 2.75 -6.33 -12.09
CA ILE A 450 2.81 -7.76 -12.40
C ILE A 450 3.31 -8.51 -11.16
N ILE A 451 2.43 -9.26 -10.50
CA ILE A 451 2.78 -10.15 -9.41
C ILE A 451 3.04 -11.54 -9.98
N ALA A 452 4.32 -11.91 -10.09
CA ALA A 452 4.75 -13.16 -10.70
C ALA A 452 5.18 -14.23 -9.68
N MET A 453 5.45 -13.84 -8.44
CA MET A 453 5.94 -14.72 -7.39
C MET A 453 5.58 -14.19 -6.01
N TYR A 454 5.83 -15.00 -5.00
CA TYR A 454 5.77 -14.59 -3.60
C TYR A 454 6.94 -15.19 -2.81
N LYS A 455 7.35 -14.51 -1.74
CA LYS A 455 8.33 -15.01 -0.77
C LYS A 455 7.62 -15.55 0.45
N LYS A 456 8.18 -16.61 1.05
CA LYS A 456 7.74 -17.15 2.32
C LYS A 456 8.63 -16.62 3.43
N LEU A 457 8.03 -16.02 4.45
CA LEU A 457 8.75 -15.45 5.59
C LEU A 457 8.30 -16.13 6.87
N GLN A 458 9.25 -16.58 7.69
CA GLN A 458 8.94 -17.19 8.96
C GLN A 458 8.34 -16.20 9.95
N PHE A 459 7.35 -16.62 10.75
CA PHE A 459 6.62 -15.70 11.62
C PHE A 459 7.49 -15.04 12.69
N HIS A 460 8.38 -15.76 13.35
CA HIS A 460 9.07 -15.25 14.53
C HIS A 460 10.29 -14.36 14.24
N ASN A 461 10.98 -14.59 13.12
CA ASN A 461 12.25 -13.93 12.82
C ASN A 461 12.30 -13.30 11.44
N HIS A 462 11.18 -13.35 10.67
CA HIS A 462 11.05 -12.86 9.30
C HIS A 462 12.10 -13.44 8.33
N GLN A 463 12.66 -14.62 8.66
CA GLN A 463 13.62 -15.29 7.80
C GLN A 463 12.96 -15.67 6.48
N ASN A 464 13.62 -15.32 5.37
CA ASN A 464 13.17 -15.70 4.05
C ASN A 464 13.42 -17.20 3.82
N LEU A 465 12.34 -17.97 3.67
CA LEU A 465 12.36 -19.41 3.42
C LEU A 465 12.43 -19.76 1.93
N GLY A 466 12.38 -18.75 1.05
CA GLY A 466 12.47 -18.91 -0.39
C GLY A 466 11.34 -18.21 -1.15
N TYR A 467 11.47 -18.25 -2.49
CA TYR A 467 10.50 -17.67 -3.41
C TYR A 467 9.75 -18.79 -4.14
N VAL A 468 8.47 -18.56 -4.39
CA VAL A 468 7.60 -19.45 -5.17
C VAL A 468 7.02 -18.66 -6.34
N THR A 469 7.18 -19.17 -7.55
CA THR A 469 6.63 -18.55 -8.76
C THR A 469 5.16 -18.92 -8.91
N LEU A 470 4.30 -17.95 -9.20
CA LEU A 470 2.89 -18.19 -9.50
C LEU A 470 2.75 -18.94 -10.83
N THR A 471 1.81 -19.85 -10.89
CA THR A 471 1.51 -20.60 -12.13
C THR A 471 0.98 -19.66 -13.22
N GLN A 472 0.23 -18.65 -12.82
CA GLN A 472 -0.28 -17.57 -13.66
C GLN A 472 0.03 -16.25 -12.93
N PRO A 473 0.79 -15.33 -13.54
CA PRO A 473 0.98 -14.00 -12.97
C PRO A 473 -0.35 -13.27 -12.87
N LEU A 474 -0.47 -12.47 -11.82
CA LEU A 474 -1.56 -11.54 -11.67
C LEU A 474 -1.08 -10.19 -12.20
N GLN A 475 -1.87 -9.58 -13.05
CA GLN A 475 -1.52 -8.31 -13.69
C GLN A 475 -2.65 -7.32 -13.51
N LYS A 476 -2.28 -6.12 -13.08
CA LYS A 476 -3.17 -4.96 -13.00
C LYS A 476 -2.57 -3.82 -13.80
N ASP A 477 -3.37 -3.24 -14.67
CA ASP A 477 -3.01 -2.11 -15.52
C ASP A 477 -4.00 -0.98 -15.25
N TYR A 478 -3.50 0.20 -14.85
CA TYR A 478 -4.37 1.34 -14.53
C TYR A 478 -3.66 2.67 -14.77
N GLY A 479 -4.44 3.68 -15.17
CA GLY A 479 -4.01 5.06 -15.29
C GLY A 479 -4.11 5.79 -13.94
N THR A 480 -3.10 6.56 -13.58
CA THR A 480 -3.11 7.35 -12.35
C THR A 480 -2.26 8.60 -12.48
N GLU A 481 -2.36 9.49 -11.50
CA GLU A 481 -1.51 10.67 -11.39
C GLU A 481 -0.18 10.34 -10.72
N SER A 482 0.86 11.06 -11.13
CA SER A 482 2.21 10.93 -10.58
C SER A 482 2.97 12.24 -10.60
N THR A 483 3.78 12.44 -9.57
CA THR A 483 4.90 13.38 -9.60
C THR A 483 6.19 12.59 -9.76
N TRP A 484 7.09 13.02 -10.64
CA TRP A 484 8.37 12.33 -10.82
C TRP A 484 9.56 13.26 -10.93
N LEU A 485 10.69 12.73 -10.48
CA LEU A 485 11.97 13.40 -10.42
C LEU A 485 12.93 12.73 -11.39
N THR A 486 13.57 13.50 -12.27
CA THR A 486 14.60 12.99 -13.15
C THR A 486 15.91 12.84 -12.39
N MET A 487 16.51 11.65 -12.41
CA MET A 487 17.74 11.37 -11.70
C MET A 487 18.97 11.98 -12.39
N PRO A 488 19.90 12.62 -11.66
CA PRO A 488 21.15 13.10 -12.21
C PRO A 488 21.98 11.95 -12.82
N GLU A 489 22.55 12.17 -14.00
CA GLU A 489 23.28 11.15 -14.76
C GLU A 489 24.46 10.55 -13.99
N ASN A 490 25.17 11.37 -13.19
CA ASN A 490 26.26 10.88 -12.35
C ASN A 490 25.80 9.89 -11.29
N VAL A 491 24.62 10.08 -10.68
CA VAL A 491 24.03 9.13 -9.72
C VAL A 491 23.66 7.83 -10.40
N VAL A 492 22.97 7.92 -11.54
CA VAL A 492 22.58 6.75 -12.34
C VAL A 492 23.80 5.91 -12.73
N ARG A 493 24.85 6.57 -13.25
CA ARG A 493 26.08 5.90 -13.64
C ARG A 493 26.78 5.19 -12.47
N VAL A 494 26.87 5.86 -11.31
CA VAL A 494 27.49 5.28 -10.12
C VAL A 494 26.68 4.09 -9.62
N TYR A 495 25.39 4.24 -9.42
CA TYR A 495 24.53 3.19 -8.88
C TYR A 495 24.50 1.94 -9.76
N ARG A 496 24.45 2.11 -11.09
CA ARG A 496 24.51 0.99 -12.04
C ARG A 496 25.87 0.26 -12.09
N SER A 497 26.95 0.90 -11.62
CA SER A 497 28.29 0.33 -11.64
C SER A 497 28.78 -0.22 -10.30
N LEU A 498 28.03 -0.03 -9.22
CA LEU A 498 28.46 -0.42 -7.88
C LEU A 498 28.36 -1.93 -7.64
N LEU A 499 29.50 -2.51 -7.27
CA LEU A 499 29.59 -3.83 -6.68
C LEU A 499 30.05 -3.67 -5.23
N LEU A 500 29.17 -3.97 -4.30
CA LEU A 500 29.45 -3.90 -2.86
C LEU A 500 29.43 -5.30 -2.23
N PRO A 501 30.19 -5.54 -1.16
CA PRO A 501 30.14 -6.81 -0.46
C PRO A 501 28.81 -6.97 0.26
N ASN A 502 28.15 -8.10 0.05
CA ASN A 502 27.02 -8.52 0.87
C ASN A 502 27.49 -8.96 2.27
N ARG A 503 26.56 -9.38 3.13
CA ARG A 503 26.89 -9.87 4.49
C ARG A 503 27.82 -11.09 4.53
N MET A 504 27.91 -11.85 3.43
CA MET A 504 28.81 -13.01 3.28
C MET A 504 30.17 -12.61 2.67
N GLY A 505 30.38 -11.31 2.37
CA GLY A 505 31.61 -10.81 1.74
C GLY A 505 31.67 -11.01 0.23
N GLU A 506 30.59 -11.49 -0.41
CA GLU A 506 30.52 -11.62 -1.88
C GLU A 506 30.14 -10.28 -2.50
N LEU A 507 30.84 -9.89 -3.58
CA LEU A 507 30.53 -8.67 -4.32
C LEU A 507 29.25 -8.89 -5.15
N VAL A 508 28.20 -8.17 -4.80
CA VAL A 508 26.91 -8.19 -5.50
C VAL A 508 26.56 -6.80 -5.99
N LEU A 509 25.79 -6.72 -7.08
CA LEU A 509 25.21 -5.48 -7.52
C LEU A 509 24.05 -5.14 -6.56
N ASN A 510 24.26 -4.13 -5.73
CA ASN A 510 23.23 -3.64 -4.82
C ASN A 510 22.43 -2.53 -5.50
N ASN A 511 21.12 -2.65 -5.49
CA ASN A 511 20.24 -1.64 -6.04
C ASN A 511 20.01 -0.51 -5.03
N HIS A 512 20.90 0.48 -4.98
CA HIS A 512 20.77 1.63 -4.09
C HIS A 512 19.60 2.56 -4.48
N PHE A 513 19.02 2.39 -5.65
CA PHE A 513 17.77 3.04 -5.99
C PHE A 513 16.63 2.61 -5.06
N ASP A 514 16.59 1.34 -4.64
CA ASP A 514 15.58 0.86 -3.67
C ASP A 514 15.69 1.60 -2.34
N GLY A 515 16.92 1.92 -1.91
CA GLY A 515 17.14 2.72 -0.69
C GLY A 515 16.65 4.16 -0.82
N MET A 516 16.83 4.78 -2.00
CA MET A 516 16.29 6.11 -2.28
C MET A 516 14.75 6.11 -2.35
N GLN A 517 14.18 5.14 -3.06
CA GLN A 517 12.73 4.95 -3.14
C GLN A 517 12.13 4.81 -1.73
N TYR A 518 12.75 3.96 -0.91
CA TYR A 518 12.32 3.73 0.46
C TYR A 518 12.37 5.00 1.31
N ALA A 519 13.48 5.75 1.26
CA ALA A 519 13.63 6.99 2.01
C ALA A 519 12.62 8.06 1.56
N ILE A 520 12.43 8.23 0.26
CA ILE A 520 11.48 9.20 -0.31
C ILE A 520 10.04 8.79 0.01
N LYS A 521 9.66 7.51 -0.14
CA LYS A 521 8.33 7.03 0.23
C LYS A 521 7.98 7.36 1.68
N ASN A 522 8.90 7.11 2.60
CA ASN A 522 8.69 7.43 4.01
C ASN A 522 8.62 8.95 4.25
N ALA A 523 9.43 9.74 3.55
CA ALA A 523 9.37 11.20 3.66
C ALA A 523 8.04 11.76 3.14
N VAL A 524 7.50 11.24 2.03
CA VAL A 524 6.17 11.60 1.53
C VAL A 524 5.11 11.34 2.60
N MET A 525 5.08 10.13 3.18
CA MET A 525 4.11 9.80 4.24
C MET A 525 4.27 10.70 5.48
N MET A 526 5.49 11.19 5.75
CA MET A 526 5.79 12.08 6.88
C MET A 526 5.28 13.50 6.68
N VAL A 527 5.24 13.98 5.44
CA VAL A 527 4.83 15.34 5.06
C VAL A 527 3.34 15.40 4.74
N THR A 528 2.78 14.30 4.24
CA THR A 528 1.37 14.14 3.88
C THR A 528 0.69 13.15 4.84
N MET A 529 -0.62 13.17 4.95
CA MET A 529 -1.39 12.18 5.74
C MET A 529 -1.69 10.91 4.93
N THR A 530 -0.77 10.48 4.06
CA THR A 530 -0.96 9.28 3.25
C THR A 530 -0.62 8.01 4.04
N GLU A 531 -1.35 6.95 3.79
CA GLU A 531 -1.03 5.61 4.26
C GLU A 531 -0.10 4.90 3.27
N ARG A 532 0.51 3.79 3.68
CA ARG A 532 1.42 3.01 2.80
C ARG A 532 0.76 2.50 1.54
N ASP A 533 -0.56 2.31 1.61
CA ASP A 533 -1.36 1.77 0.52
C ASP A 533 -1.97 2.87 -0.38
N ASP A 534 -1.86 4.14 0.00
CA ASP A 534 -2.36 5.27 -0.79
C ASP A 534 -1.42 5.63 -1.94
N ILE A 535 -0.11 5.49 -1.73
CA ILE A 535 0.95 5.90 -2.68
C ILE A 535 1.98 4.79 -2.87
N ASP A 536 2.67 4.83 -4.01
CA ASP A 536 3.90 4.08 -4.20
C ASP A 536 5.00 4.91 -4.84
N VAL A 537 6.24 4.41 -4.73
CA VAL A 537 7.42 5.04 -5.28
C VAL A 537 8.21 4.01 -6.06
N THR A 538 8.36 4.23 -7.34
CA THR A 538 9.09 3.31 -8.22
C THR A 538 10.13 4.05 -9.07
N MET A 539 11.21 3.35 -9.40
CA MET A 539 12.26 3.86 -10.29
C MET A 539 12.08 3.22 -11.67
N SER A 540 11.86 4.00 -12.69
CA SER A 540 11.70 3.51 -14.05
C SER A 540 12.81 3.99 -14.96
N ASN A 541 13.28 3.09 -15.82
CA ASN A 541 14.20 3.40 -16.90
C ASN A 541 13.49 3.95 -18.15
N ASN A 542 12.17 3.82 -18.21
CA ASN A 542 11.36 4.11 -19.38
C ASN A 542 10.53 5.37 -19.15
N ALA A 543 11.19 6.52 -19.08
CA ALA A 543 10.51 7.76 -19.40
C ALA A 543 10.19 7.73 -20.91
N THR A 544 9.22 6.91 -21.34
CA THR A 544 8.71 6.93 -22.70
C THR A 544 7.80 8.13 -22.85
N ILE A 545 8.40 9.29 -23.04
CA ILE A 545 7.78 10.36 -23.80
C ILE A 545 7.62 9.82 -25.25
N PRO A 546 6.50 10.08 -25.93
CA PRO A 546 6.31 9.63 -27.31
C PRO A 546 7.54 9.94 -28.17
N ASP A 547 7.95 9.03 -28.99
CA ASP A 547 9.11 8.86 -29.87
C ASP A 547 10.05 10.04 -30.24
N GLU A 548 9.69 11.27 -29.96
CA GLU A 548 10.43 12.49 -30.33
C GLU A 548 11.53 12.91 -29.33
N PHE A 549 11.55 12.33 -28.08
CA PHE A 549 12.52 12.70 -27.04
C PHE A 549 13.11 11.49 -26.33
N ARG A 550 13.71 10.59 -27.07
CA ARG A 550 14.44 9.43 -26.51
C ARG A 550 15.78 9.86 -25.88
N GLU A 551 15.72 10.41 -24.69
CA GLU A 551 16.80 10.27 -23.72
C GLU A 551 16.39 9.18 -22.73
N GLU A 552 17.24 8.16 -22.52
CA GLU A 552 17.07 7.13 -21.47
C GLU A 552 17.31 7.77 -20.09
N LYS A 553 16.46 8.70 -19.70
CA LYS A 553 16.53 9.30 -18.37
C LYS A 553 15.87 8.35 -17.36
N VAL A 554 16.57 8.05 -16.29
CA VAL A 554 16.02 7.35 -15.14
C VAL A 554 15.22 8.35 -14.33
N SER A 555 13.99 8.02 -13.99
CA SER A 555 13.13 8.87 -13.17
C SER A 555 12.57 8.09 -11.99
N LEU A 556 12.42 8.77 -10.86
CA LEU A 556 11.75 8.29 -9.67
C LEU A 556 10.32 8.81 -9.71
N PHE A 557 9.35 7.90 -9.80
CA PHE A 557 7.92 8.19 -9.82
C PHE A 557 7.33 8.03 -8.43
N ILE A 558 6.58 9.02 -7.99
CA ILE A 558 5.74 8.99 -6.78
C ILE A 558 4.31 9.09 -7.28
N TYR A 559 3.49 8.07 -7.09
CA TYR A 559 2.18 7.99 -7.72
C TYR A 559 1.10 7.47 -6.77
N ASP A 560 -0.13 7.86 -7.06
CA ASP A 560 -1.31 7.42 -6.35
C ASP A 560 -1.65 5.97 -6.74
N LYS A 561 -1.87 5.09 -5.76
CA LYS A 561 -2.23 3.67 -6.02
C LYS A 561 -3.69 3.46 -6.42
N TYR A 562 -4.36 4.51 -6.79
CA TYR A 562 -5.76 4.49 -7.19
C TYR A 562 -5.92 4.93 -8.64
N GLU A 563 -6.79 4.23 -9.35
CA GLU A 563 -7.15 4.59 -10.73
C GLU A 563 -7.73 6.01 -10.80
N GLY A 564 -7.16 6.85 -11.66
CA GLY A 564 -7.55 8.26 -11.82
C GLY A 564 -6.92 9.22 -10.80
N GLY A 565 -6.06 8.73 -9.88
CA GLY A 565 -5.44 9.56 -8.84
C GLY A 565 -6.39 9.96 -7.69
N LEU A 566 -5.84 10.51 -6.63
CA LEU A 566 -6.59 11.04 -5.48
C LEU A 566 -6.13 12.46 -5.09
N GLY A 567 -5.29 13.09 -5.96
CA GLY A 567 -4.70 14.41 -5.76
C GLY A 567 -3.50 14.41 -4.81
N TYR A 568 -3.01 13.24 -4.40
CA TYR A 568 -1.77 13.18 -3.62
C TYR A 568 -0.58 13.62 -4.46
N SER A 569 -0.49 13.13 -5.69
CA SER A 569 0.63 13.43 -6.60
C SER A 569 0.72 14.90 -6.96
N GLU A 570 -0.41 15.60 -7.15
CA GLU A 570 -0.43 17.04 -7.37
C GLU A 570 0.11 17.82 -6.15
N LYS A 571 -0.34 17.44 -4.95
CA LYS A 571 0.15 18.08 -3.73
C LYS A 571 1.61 17.75 -3.43
N ILE A 572 2.05 16.53 -3.73
CA ILE A 572 3.44 16.11 -3.59
C ILE A 572 4.36 16.95 -4.49
N TYR A 573 3.91 17.33 -5.70
CA TYR A 573 4.66 18.21 -6.58
C TYR A 573 5.06 19.52 -5.90
N ASP A 574 4.13 20.15 -5.20
CA ASP A 574 4.38 21.39 -4.46
C ASP A 574 5.30 21.19 -3.24
N LEU A 575 5.29 19.98 -2.66
CA LEU A 575 5.99 19.64 -1.41
C LEU A 575 7.34 18.93 -1.65
N ILE A 576 7.80 18.76 -2.88
CA ILE A 576 9.07 18.08 -3.19
C ILE A 576 10.27 18.64 -2.39
N PRO A 577 10.44 19.96 -2.23
CA PRO A 577 11.55 20.49 -1.43
C PRO A 577 11.56 19.96 0.00
N GLU A 578 10.40 19.97 0.66
CA GLU A 578 10.23 19.50 2.05
C GLU A 578 10.41 17.98 2.15
N ILE A 579 9.92 17.24 1.17
CA ILE A 579 10.06 15.78 1.10
C ILE A 579 11.52 15.38 0.97
N LEU A 580 12.29 16.02 0.07
CA LEU A 580 13.70 15.72 -0.10
C LEU A 580 14.53 16.07 1.15
N GLU A 581 14.27 17.23 1.77
CA GLU A 581 14.91 17.60 3.03
C GLU A 581 14.60 16.58 4.14
N SER A 582 13.36 16.16 4.25
CA SER A 582 12.93 15.15 5.23
C SER A 582 13.57 13.79 4.99
N ALA A 583 13.68 13.34 3.73
CA ALA A 583 14.34 12.10 3.36
C ALA A 583 15.84 12.13 3.75
N ILE A 584 16.54 13.20 3.41
CA ILE A 584 17.95 13.39 3.76
C ILE A 584 18.14 13.41 5.28
N LYS A 585 17.28 14.15 6.00
CA LYS A 585 17.34 14.24 7.46
C LYS A 585 17.09 12.88 8.13
N MET A 586 16.14 12.11 7.62
CA MET A 586 15.82 10.76 8.12
C MET A 586 17.01 9.81 7.93
N VAL A 587 17.60 9.78 6.74
CA VAL A 587 18.73 8.90 6.45
C VAL A 587 19.98 9.34 7.22
N SER A 588 20.33 10.62 7.17
CA SER A 588 21.54 11.15 7.83
C SER A 588 21.48 11.01 9.35
N GLY A 589 20.34 11.29 9.95
CA GLY A 589 20.12 11.25 11.39
C GLY A 589 20.06 9.84 11.99
N CYS A 590 19.82 8.79 11.20
CA CYS A 590 19.78 7.43 11.72
C CYS A 590 21.10 7.03 12.40
N PRO A 591 21.11 6.45 13.62
CA PRO A 591 22.32 6.12 14.36
C PRO A 591 23.11 4.94 13.79
N CYS A 592 22.58 4.20 12.80
CA CYS A 592 23.29 3.10 12.17
C CYS A 592 24.49 3.60 11.35
N GLU A 593 25.56 2.78 11.26
CA GLU A 593 26.77 3.12 10.50
C GLU A 593 26.64 2.76 9.01
N ASP A 594 26.12 1.56 8.73
CA ASP A 594 26.16 0.95 7.39
C ASP A 594 24.85 1.07 6.62
N GLY A 595 23.71 1.15 7.30
CA GLY A 595 22.36 1.11 6.76
C GLY A 595 21.50 0.10 7.51
N CYS A 596 20.20 0.36 7.57
CA CYS A 596 19.25 -0.49 8.29
C CYS A 596 17.83 -0.32 7.74
N PRO A 597 16.90 -1.24 8.09
CA PRO A 597 15.51 -1.12 7.68
C PRO A 597 14.81 0.19 8.06
N ALA A 598 15.32 0.89 9.09
CA ALA A 598 14.76 2.15 9.52
C ALA A 598 15.13 3.35 8.62
N CYS A 599 16.23 3.32 7.87
CA CYS A 599 16.65 4.47 7.06
C CYS A 599 16.70 4.20 5.56
N VAL A 600 17.16 3.02 5.16
CA VAL A 600 17.34 2.65 3.73
C VAL A 600 16.59 1.38 3.32
N GLY A 601 15.80 0.80 4.23
CA GLY A 601 14.92 -0.34 3.95
C GLY A 601 15.57 -1.72 4.08
N ASP A 602 16.87 -1.83 3.97
CA ASP A 602 17.59 -3.10 4.08
C ASP A 602 18.97 -2.92 4.72
N TYR A 603 19.42 -3.94 5.48
CA TYR A 603 20.77 -3.95 6.06
C TYR A 603 21.90 -4.18 5.03
N ASN A 604 21.57 -4.58 3.81
CA ASN A 604 22.56 -4.77 2.75
C ASN A 604 22.79 -3.51 1.91
N LEU A 605 22.00 -2.46 2.10
CA LEU A 605 22.15 -1.18 1.42
C LEU A 605 23.08 -0.27 2.22
N ASP A 606 24.06 0.34 1.54
CA ASP A 606 25.00 1.27 2.16
C ASP A 606 24.35 2.65 2.34
N LYS A 607 24.16 3.05 3.60
CA LYS A 607 23.56 4.32 3.99
C LYS A 607 24.26 5.54 3.35
N LYS A 608 25.59 5.55 3.34
CA LYS A 608 26.37 6.68 2.81
C LYS A 608 26.21 6.83 1.32
N THR A 609 26.05 5.71 0.61
CA THR A 609 25.77 5.70 -0.83
C THR A 609 24.37 6.21 -1.14
N VAL A 610 23.37 5.78 -0.38
CA VAL A 610 21.98 6.28 -0.53
C VAL A 610 21.92 7.77 -0.21
N LEU A 611 22.52 8.20 0.89
CA LEU A 611 22.58 9.62 1.27
C LEU A 611 23.26 10.48 0.21
N TRP A 612 24.43 10.01 -0.34
CA TRP A 612 25.09 10.69 -1.43
C TRP A 612 24.19 10.86 -2.65
N GLY A 613 23.39 9.85 -2.99
CA GLY A 613 22.43 9.93 -4.10
C GLY A 613 21.32 10.95 -3.85
N LEU A 614 20.78 10.98 -2.63
CA LEU A 614 19.77 11.98 -2.22
C LEU A 614 20.33 13.41 -2.25
N ASP A 615 21.53 13.62 -1.67
CA ASP A 615 22.22 14.91 -1.68
C ASP A 615 22.47 15.42 -3.11
N ASN A 616 22.78 14.51 -4.04
CA ASN A 616 23.03 14.86 -5.44
C ASN A 616 21.77 15.30 -6.22
N LEU A 617 20.57 15.12 -5.69
CA LEU A 617 19.37 15.75 -6.23
C LEU A 617 19.39 17.27 -5.98
N LEU A 618 20.08 17.71 -4.93
CA LEU A 618 20.16 19.11 -4.52
C LEU A 618 21.46 19.77 -4.99
N GLU A 619 22.61 19.20 -4.66
CA GLU A 619 23.92 19.77 -4.94
C GLU A 619 24.88 18.70 -5.48
N GLU A 620 25.68 19.08 -6.50
CA GLU A 620 26.65 18.18 -7.08
C GLU A 620 27.80 17.89 -6.12
N SER A 621 27.98 16.61 -5.84
CA SER A 621 29.11 16.13 -5.06
C SER A 621 29.71 14.89 -5.68
N GLU A 622 31.03 14.76 -5.48
CA GLU A 622 31.75 13.57 -5.90
C GLU A 622 31.35 12.36 -5.05
N PRO A 623 31.25 11.16 -5.64
CA PRO A 623 30.96 9.98 -4.88
C PRO A 623 32.03 9.74 -3.80
N PRO A 624 31.65 9.21 -2.62
CA PRO A 624 32.58 8.89 -1.54
C PRO A 624 33.82 8.12 -2.04
N VAL A 625 34.97 8.41 -1.46
CA VAL A 625 36.27 7.85 -1.94
C VAL A 625 36.31 6.33 -1.99
N TYR A 626 35.60 5.67 -1.02
CA TYR A 626 35.51 4.21 -0.99
C TYR A 626 34.68 3.65 -2.17
N LEU A 627 33.73 4.42 -2.69
CA LEU A 627 32.96 4.06 -3.88
C LEU A 627 33.83 4.17 -5.14
N LYS A 628 34.72 5.19 -5.23
CA LYS A 628 35.60 5.38 -6.40
C LYS A 628 36.47 4.16 -6.67
N LYS A 629 36.79 3.37 -5.65
CA LYS A 629 37.55 2.12 -5.79
C LYS A 629 36.71 0.96 -6.33
N ASN A 630 35.39 1.03 -6.15
CA ASN A 630 34.44 -0.01 -6.52
C ASN A 630 33.66 0.33 -7.80
N ILE A 631 33.73 1.58 -8.25
CA ILE A 631 33.15 1.98 -9.54
C ILE A 631 34.06 1.34 -10.60
N LYS A 632 33.57 0.29 -11.24
CA LYS A 632 34.16 -0.13 -12.50
C LYS A 632 33.78 0.94 -13.52
N GLU A 633 34.79 1.65 -14.06
CA GLU A 633 34.56 2.38 -15.29
C GLU A 633 33.79 1.45 -16.24
N PRO A 634 32.77 1.94 -16.94
CA PRO A 634 32.12 1.15 -17.96
C PRO A 634 33.16 0.83 -19.01
N GLN A 635 33.93 -0.21 -18.76
CA GLN A 635 34.69 -0.82 -19.86
C GLN A 635 33.57 -1.27 -20.81
N PRO A 636 33.74 -1.08 -22.11
CA PRO A 636 32.94 -1.79 -23.07
C PRO A 636 33.22 -3.28 -22.84
N VAL A 637 32.52 -3.85 -21.87
CA VAL A 637 32.72 -5.26 -21.51
C VAL A 637 32.00 -6.07 -22.55
N ILE A 638 32.70 -6.29 -23.66
CA ILE A 638 32.47 -7.43 -24.53
C ILE A 638 32.84 -8.67 -23.70
N ARG A 639 32.10 -9.01 -22.67
CA ARG A 639 32.11 -10.34 -22.08
C ARG A 639 30.91 -11.10 -22.64
N LYS A 640 31.04 -11.45 -23.90
CA LYS A 640 30.24 -12.49 -24.50
C LYS A 640 30.82 -13.82 -23.98
N GLU A 641 30.33 -14.25 -22.83
CA GLU A 641 30.83 -15.48 -22.16
C GLU A 641 30.26 -16.73 -22.82
N PHE A 642 29.17 -16.61 -23.55
CA PHE A 642 28.41 -17.74 -24.12
C PHE A 642 28.37 -17.65 -25.64
N SER A 643 28.30 -18.80 -26.30
CA SER A 643 28.09 -18.89 -27.74
C SER A 643 26.62 -19.16 -28.06
N PHE A 644 26.07 -18.48 -29.08
CA PHE A 644 24.71 -18.70 -29.54
C PHE A 644 24.40 -20.18 -29.84
N PHE A 645 25.34 -20.90 -30.41
CA PHE A 645 25.16 -22.29 -30.78
C PHE A 645 25.18 -23.25 -29.57
N ASN A 646 25.71 -22.82 -28.44
CA ASN A 646 25.77 -23.59 -27.21
C ASN A 646 24.62 -23.23 -26.25
N LEU A 647 23.77 -22.27 -26.60
CA LEU A 647 22.66 -21.84 -25.74
C LEU A 647 21.75 -22.98 -25.28
N PRO A 648 21.41 -23.99 -26.11
CA PRO A 648 20.58 -25.10 -25.65
C PRO A 648 21.17 -25.84 -24.46
N ASP A 649 22.51 -25.99 -24.41
CA ASP A 649 23.22 -26.72 -23.35
C ASP A 649 23.66 -25.85 -22.19
N GLU A 650 23.75 -24.54 -22.39
CA GLU A 650 24.27 -23.57 -21.41
C GLU A 650 23.18 -22.60 -20.88
N TRP A 651 21.91 -22.83 -21.23
CA TRP A 651 20.82 -21.93 -20.89
C TRP A 651 20.70 -21.59 -19.41
N GLU A 652 20.87 -22.58 -18.53
CA GLU A 652 20.83 -22.34 -17.08
C GLU A 652 21.95 -21.42 -16.60
N LYS A 653 23.13 -21.52 -17.22
CA LYS A 653 24.27 -20.63 -16.91
C LYS A 653 23.99 -19.20 -17.39
N VAL A 654 23.37 -19.07 -18.57
CA VAL A 654 22.95 -17.77 -19.11
C VAL A 654 21.91 -17.14 -18.19
N CYS A 655 20.88 -17.88 -17.80
CA CYS A 655 19.88 -17.41 -16.82
C CYS A 655 20.53 -16.96 -15.51
N TYR A 656 21.49 -17.74 -15.01
CA TYR A 656 22.22 -17.38 -13.80
C TYR A 656 23.02 -16.09 -13.98
N ALA A 657 23.72 -15.92 -15.11
CA ALA A 657 24.51 -14.73 -15.41
C ALA A 657 23.64 -13.47 -15.52
N VAL A 658 22.48 -13.57 -16.18
CA VAL A 658 21.51 -12.48 -16.33
C VAL A 658 20.92 -12.10 -14.97
N VAL A 659 20.47 -13.06 -14.16
CA VAL A 659 19.95 -12.82 -12.81
C VAL A 659 21.01 -12.22 -11.89
N LYS A 660 22.24 -12.72 -11.97
CA LYS A 660 23.37 -12.22 -11.16
C LYS A 660 23.73 -10.77 -11.47
N ASN A 661 23.50 -10.32 -12.70
CA ASN A 661 23.77 -8.95 -13.11
C ASN A 661 22.60 -7.98 -12.81
N GLY A 662 21.53 -8.47 -12.16
CA GLY A 662 20.40 -7.62 -11.75
C GLY A 662 19.54 -7.11 -12.91
N GLU A 663 19.64 -7.75 -14.11
CA GLU A 663 18.83 -7.35 -15.24
C GLU A 663 17.36 -7.73 -15.04
N ALA A 664 16.49 -6.75 -15.23
CA ALA A 664 15.04 -6.96 -15.24
C ALA A 664 14.67 -8.08 -16.24
N GLY A 665 13.84 -8.97 -15.84
CA GLY A 665 13.43 -10.10 -16.69
C GLY A 665 14.29 -11.37 -16.59
N GLY A 666 15.46 -11.34 -15.92
CA GLY A 666 16.29 -12.54 -15.74
C GLY A 666 15.57 -13.72 -15.10
N GLN A 667 14.59 -13.46 -14.27
CA GLN A 667 13.76 -14.52 -13.65
C GLN A 667 12.78 -15.14 -14.66
N PHE A 668 12.30 -14.38 -15.64
CA PHE A 668 11.45 -14.90 -16.71
C PHE A 668 12.17 -15.92 -17.58
N LEU A 669 13.50 -15.80 -17.72
CA LEU A 669 14.29 -16.76 -18.48
C LEU A 669 14.21 -18.16 -17.87
N LYS A 670 13.98 -18.29 -16.57
CA LYS A 670 13.80 -19.58 -15.87
C LYS A 670 12.46 -20.27 -16.22
N THR A 671 11.49 -19.53 -16.74
CA THR A 671 10.19 -20.09 -17.18
C THR A 671 10.27 -20.76 -18.56
N ILE A 672 11.40 -20.59 -19.26
CA ILE A 672 11.65 -21.21 -20.54
C ILE A 672 12.05 -22.67 -20.34
N LYS A 673 11.20 -23.56 -20.78
CA LYS A 673 11.36 -25.02 -20.59
C LYS A 673 12.44 -25.62 -21.47
N LYS A 674 12.48 -25.17 -22.71
CA LYS A 674 13.39 -25.70 -23.72
C LYS A 674 13.90 -24.60 -24.62
N VAL A 675 15.19 -24.63 -24.85
CA VAL A 675 15.88 -23.74 -25.79
C VAL A 675 16.46 -24.59 -26.90
N SER A 676 16.30 -24.16 -28.14
CA SER A 676 16.91 -24.79 -29.30
C SER A 676 17.29 -23.74 -30.35
N THR A 677 18.27 -24.07 -31.17
CA THR A 677 18.74 -23.20 -32.25
C THR A 677 18.51 -23.88 -33.60
N GLU A 678 17.96 -23.13 -34.56
CA GLU A 678 17.77 -23.56 -35.94
C GLU A 678 18.37 -22.50 -36.88
N GLY A 679 19.61 -22.72 -37.36
CA GLY A 679 20.37 -21.70 -38.07
C GLY A 679 20.65 -20.50 -37.15
N HIS A 680 20.21 -19.30 -37.54
CA HIS A 680 20.32 -18.08 -36.73
C HIS A 680 19.03 -17.79 -35.93
N LYS A 681 18.12 -18.76 -35.78
CA LYS A 681 16.90 -18.62 -35.00
C LYS A 681 17.06 -19.31 -33.66
N LEU A 682 16.79 -18.55 -32.60
CA LEU A 682 16.65 -19.06 -31.23
C LEU A 682 15.18 -19.38 -30.98
N ILE A 683 14.88 -20.63 -30.65
CA ILE A 683 13.53 -21.09 -30.36
C ILE A 683 13.40 -21.32 -28.88
N LEU A 684 12.55 -20.54 -28.23
CA LEU A 684 12.24 -20.62 -26.82
C LEU A 684 10.87 -21.30 -26.65
N THR A 685 10.85 -22.44 -25.97
CA THR A 685 9.60 -23.18 -25.73
C THR A 685 9.17 -22.97 -24.29
N MET A 686 7.93 -22.52 -24.11
CA MET A 686 7.32 -22.21 -22.81
C MET A 686 6.07 -23.05 -22.59
N GLU A 687 5.83 -23.48 -21.35
CA GLU A 687 4.63 -24.24 -20.94
C GLU A 687 3.46 -23.33 -20.51
N ASN A 688 3.74 -22.05 -20.27
CA ASN A 688 2.74 -21.06 -19.86
C ASN A 688 2.37 -20.16 -21.03
N GLU A 689 1.09 -20.14 -21.38
CA GLU A 689 0.57 -19.37 -22.51
C GLU A 689 0.72 -17.86 -22.32
N PHE A 690 0.53 -17.38 -21.08
CA PHE A 690 0.67 -15.97 -20.73
C PHE A 690 2.10 -15.50 -20.94
N TYR A 691 3.09 -16.19 -20.37
CA TYR A 691 4.49 -15.82 -20.55
C TYR A 691 4.95 -15.91 -22.01
N ALA A 692 4.41 -16.87 -22.76
CA ALA A 692 4.70 -16.98 -24.17
C ALA A 692 4.14 -15.79 -24.96
N LYS A 693 2.91 -15.35 -24.68
CA LYS A 693 2.30 -14.17 -25.30
C LYS A 693 3.01 -12.89 -24.90
N TRP A 694 3.29 -12.72 -23.59
CA TRP A 694 4.02 -11.56 -23.07
C TRP A 694 5.40 -11.43 -23.72
N LEU A 695 6.14 -12.54 -23.87
CA LEU A 695 7.45 -12.52 -24.52
C LEU A 695 7.39 -12.27 -26.03
N MET A 696 6.25 -12.55 -26.68
CA MET A 696 6.04 -12.26 -28.10
C MET A 696 5.73 -10.79 -28.39
N GLU A 697 5.44 -9.98 -27.40
CA GLU A 697 5.26 -8.54 -27.57
C GLU A 697 6.58 -7.90 -28.06
N PRO A 698 6.52 -6.95 -29.00
CA PRO A 698 7.71 -6.39 -29.64
C PRO A 698 8.76 -5.84 -28.65
N ASP A 699 8.31 -5.12 -27.64
CA ASP A 699 9.19 -4.47 -26.65
C ASP A 699 9.88 -5.49 -25.76
N ASN A 700 9.15 -6.49 -25.27
CA ASN A 700 9.70 -7.56 -24.45
C ASN A 700 10.66 -8.45 -25.25
N LEU A 701 10.33 -8.72 -26.50
CA LEU A 701 11.19 -9.47 -27.40
C LEU A 701 12.49 -8.70 -27.73
N GLN A 702 12.39 -7.39 -27.90
CA GLN A 702 13.53 -6.52 -28.14
C GLN A 702 14.43 -6.44 -26.88
N SER A 703 13.82 -6.30 -25.71
CA SER A 703 14.54 -6.31 -24.43
C SER A 703 15.31 -7.61 -24.22
N LEU A 704 14.66 -8.75 -24.44
CA LEU A 704 15.32 -10.05 -24.39
C LEU A 704 16.44 -10.16 -25.42
N THR A 705 16.22 -9.67 -26.63
CA THR A 705 17.24 -9.67 -27.69
C THR A 705 18.48 -8.88 -27.28
N ASN A 706 18.27 -7.71 -26.66
CA ASN A 706 19.37 -6.86 -26.17
C ASN A 706 20.13 -7.55 -25.02
N THR A 707 19.41 -8.11 -24.06
CA THR A 707 19.98 -8.89 -22.96
C THR A 707 20.82 -10.07 -23.46
N LEU A 708 20.29 -10.86 -24.39
CA LEU A 708 21.03 -11.97 -24.97
C LEU A 708 22.26 -11.50 -25.77
N ARG A 709 22.15 -10.44 -26.55
CA ARG A 709 23.30 -9.85 -27.27
C ARG A 709 24.40 -9.31 -26.35
N TYR A 710 24.07 -8.98 -25.14
CA TYR A 710 25.04 -8.54 -24.14
C TYR A 710 25.86 -9.72 -23.59
N HIS A 711 25.21 -10.84 -23.27
CA HIS A 711 25.83 -12.00 -22.65
C HIS A 711 26.34 -13.05 -23.66
N VAL A 712 25.79 -13.08 -24.86
CA VAL A 712 25.99 -14.16 -25.84
C VAL A 712 26.57 -13.62 -27.13
N ILE A 713 27.52 -14.35 -27.70
CA ILE A 713 28.03 -14.11 -29.07
C ILE A 713 26.94 -14.53 -30.05
N CYS A 714 26.06 -13.59 -30.44
CA CYS A 714 24.94 -13.83 -31.35
C CYS A 714 25.28 -13.47 -32.79
N PRO A 715 24.71 -14.19 -33.79
CA PRO A 715 24.69 -13.75 -35.17
C PRO A 715 24.00 -12.37 -35.29
N ALA A 716 24.49 -11.55 -36.24
CA ALA A 716 23.98 -10.19 -36.45
C ALA A 716 22.49 -10.20 -36.82
N ASP A 717 22.04 -11.23 -37.53
CA ASP A 717 20.67 -11.48 -38.00
C ASP A 717 19.90 -12.46 -37.11
N MET A 718 20.30 -12.62 -35.82
CA MET A 718 19.62 -13.48 -34.87
C MET A 718 18.13 -13.11 -34.77
N GLN A 719 17.28 -14.11 -34.87
CA GLN A 719 15.83 -14.00 -34.63
C GLN A 719 15.43 -14.88 -33.45
N ILE A 720 14.54 -14.38 -32.60
CA ILE A 720 13.95 -15.15 -31.50
C ILE A 720 12.54 -15.57 -31.91
N ARG A 721 12.23 -16.85 -31.73
CA ARG A 721 10.87 -17.40 -31.87
C ARG A 721 10.43 -18.03 -30.56
N VAL A 722 9.28 -17.59 -30.08
CA VAL A 722 8.64 -18.16 -28.90
C VAL A 722 7.62 -19.19 -29.35
N ARG A 723 7.64 -20.37 -28.72
CA ARG A 723 6.65 -21.44 -28.92
C ARG A 723 5.94 -21.72 -27.61
N TYR A 724 4.64 -21.82 -27.65
CA TYR A 724 3.85 -22.31 -26.54
C TYR A 724 3.58 -23.80 -26.72
N GLU A 725 3.90 -24.60 -25.72
CA GLU A 725 3.55 -26.03 -25.64
C GLU A 725 2.81 -26.27 -24.33
N ALA A 726 1.47 -26.45 -24.41
CA ALA A 726 0.65 -26.71 -23.25
C ALA A 726 1.17 -27.95 -22.48
N LYS A 727 1.20 -27.85 -21.15
CA LYS A 727 1.50 -28.97 -20.28
C LYS A 727 0.37 -29.99 -20.39
N MET A 728 0.61 -31.06 -21.14
CA MET A 728 -0.37 -32.13 -21.30
C MET A 728 -0.24 -33.11 -20.14
N ASP A 729 -1.39 -33.47 -19.54
CA ASP A 729 -1.47 -34.56 -18.59
C ASP A 729 -1.02 -35.88 -19.22
N GLU A 730 -0.45 -36.79 -18.42
CA GLU A 730 0.00 -38.08 -18.93
C GLU A 730 -1.10 -38.92 -19.60
N GLN A 731 -2.36 -38.70 -19.18
CA GLN A 731 -3.52 -39.34 -19.82
C GLN A 731 -3.77 -38.76 -21.22
N GLU A 732 -3.70 -37.45 -21.40
CA GLU A 732 -3.82 -36.80 -22.71
C GLU A 732 -2.67 -37.16 -23.65
N LYS A 733 -1.43 -37.31 -23.13
CA LYS A 733 -0.28 -37.78 -23.90
C LYS A 733 -0.51 -39.18 -24.43
N LYS A 734 -1.02 -40.09 -23.58
CA LYS A 734 -1.36 -41.45 -23.98
C LYS A 734 -2.51 -41.50 -25.00
N GLU A 735 -3.50 -40.65 -24.88
CA GLU A 735 -4.59 -40.55 -25.84
C GLU A 735 -4.13 -40.00 -27.21
N ARG A 736 -3.32 -38.93 -27.20
CA ARG A 736 -2.73 -38.39 -28.47
C ARG A 736 -1.80 -39.40 -29.13
N GLN A 737 -1.01 -40.13 -28.34
CA GLN A 737 -0.15 -41.17 -28.91
C GLN A 737 -1.01 -42.30 -29.54
N LYS A 738 -2.05 -42.76 -28.86
CA LYS A 738 -3.01 -43.72 -29.42
C LYS A 738 -3.69 -43.19 -30.70
N LYS A 739 -4.01 -41.90 -30.76
CA LYS A 739 -4.61 -41.29 -31.92
C LYS A 739 -3.63 -41.17 -33.10
N ARG A 740 -2.37 -40.88 -32.79
CA ARG A 740 -1.27 -40.80 -33.75
C ARG A 740 -0.96 -42.20 -34.37
N ASP A 741 -0.88 -43.20 -33.48
CA ASP A 741 -0.66 -44.62 -33.90
C ASP A 741 -1.82 -45.17 -34.74
N ARG A 742 -3.07 -44.74 -34.43
CA ARG A 742 -4.24 -45.06 -35.26
C ARG A 742 -4.19 -44.39 -36.63
N LEU A 743 -3.77 -43.13 -36.69
CA LEU A 743 -3.62 -42.41 -37.97
C LEU A 743 -2.47 -42.98 -38.78
N GLN A 744 -1.36 -43.35 -38.15
CA GLN A 744 -0.23 -43.95 -38.85
C GLN A 744 -0.62 -45.31 -39.42
N ARG A 745 -1.32 -46.19 -38.67
CA ARG A 745 -1.84 -47.46 -39.19
C ARG A 745 -2.78 -47.28 -40.36
N ARG A 746 -3.67 -46.28 -40.32
CA ARG A 746 -4.56 -46.00 -41.47
C ARG A 746 -3.79 -45.49 -42.68
N TYR A 747 -2.73 -44.71 -42.47
CA TYR A 747 -1.86 -44.22 -43.53
C TYR A 747 -1.07 -45.37 -44.19
N ASP A 748 -0.53 -46.27 -43.31
CA ASP A 748 0.20 -47.47 -43.76
C ASP A 748 -0.73 -48.49 -44.46
N GLU A 749 -1.98 -48.63 -44.01
CA GLU A 749 -3.02 -49.44 -44.65
C GLU A 749 -3.48 -48.88 -46.03
N GLN A 750 -3.43 -47.53 -46.19
CA GLN A 750 -3.72 -46.89 -47.49
C GLN A 750 -2.56 -47.02 -48.48
N LEU A 751 -1.33 -46.98 -48.00
CA LEU A 751 -0.13 -47.13 -48.84
C LEU A 751 0.17 -48.61 -49.18
N GLY A 752 -0.37 -49.59 -48.43
CA GLY A 752 -0.23 -50.99 -48.68
C GLY A 752 -1.27 -51.57 -49.66
N ASN A 753 -2.23 -50.77 -50.14
CA ASN A 753 -3.28 -51.15 -51.10
C ASN A 753 -3.11 -50.49 -52.47
N GLU A 754 -1.97 -49.79 -52.73
CA GLU A 754 -1.47 -49.47 -54.02
C GLU A 754 -0.25 -50.37 -54.37
#